data_4766f05f3218b7bb2ffcc25f240ce25f
#
_entry.id   4766f05f3218b7bb2ffcc25f240ce25f
#
_cell.length_a   1.000
_cell.length_b   1.000
_cell.length_c   1.000
_cell.angle_alpha   90.00
_cell.angle_beta   90.00
_cell.angle_gamma   90.00
#
_symmetry.space_group_name_H-M   'P 1'
#
loop_
_entity.id
_entity.type
_entity.pdbx_description
1 polymer ?
#
loop_
_entity_poly.entity_id
_entity_poly.type
_entity_poly.pdbx_seq_one_letter_code
_entity_poly.pdbx_strand_id
1 'polypeptide(L)'
;MKRIALRITATLILFLAAATFGLAASQPIETMWQSTDERSLDSGAKRWIVPSVYRTVRLNRATLAQALGRAPMEFTREATEKPAIIYLPMPDGKMARFRFEESPIMEPGLAAKFPSFKTYRAQGIDDPTASSRFDWLPTGFHAIILAPSGTVLIDPYAQGNTTDYITYWKRDAANTTSGFKCDFKDPELPELPQGDIHAPAVTSGTQLRTYRLALAATNEYTVAVGSNTVAGALAAEVLIMNRVNGVYERDLAIHMNIVANNNLITYAGDNLSCGGACTAANDPYTNNNGSTMLGQNTTTLNSVIGSANYDIGHVFSTGGGGVATLNGPCAGNKARGVTGLSNPVGDAFAIDYVAHEMGHQWGANHTFNGTVSNCGGGNRSNSSAYEPGSGITIMAYAGICGSQDMAAHSIDTFHVKSLEAIVAYSQSGTGNTCAGNTATGNTPPVVTGPGNFTIPKGTPFSLTASATDVNGDAITYDWEEYDLDAGGAGTTAVPNTDSDGTARPIFRPYVPTVGGTRTFPSLPYILNNANVPPATTGIFLTGELLPAISRTMTFQVVARDNRANAGGINTATSAVTVVGAAGPFAVTAPNTAVSVSPLTNFNVTWNVNGTTAAPINAANVKISLSTDGGNTFPTVLAASAPNDGAESVLIPNVETTTARIKVEAVGNIFFDISDTDFSITSSTPTPTPTATPTATPTPTATPTATPTATPTATPTP
;
A
#
# COMPACT_ATOMS: atom_id res chain seq x y z
N MET A 1 27.85 -1.78 86.48
CA MET A 1 29.30 -1.94 86.47
C MET A 1 29.68 -3.06 85.55
N LYS A 2 30.71 -2.93 84.77
CA LYS A 2 31.38 -3.87 83.86
C LYS A 2 30.66 -4.14 82.51
N ARG A 3 31.24 -3.48 81.51
CA ARG A 3 31.09 -3.72 80.09
C ARG A 3 31.75 -5.06 79.72
N ILE A 4 31.11 -5.89 78.95
CA ILE A 4 31.77 -6.97 78.18
C ILE A 4 31.45 -6.72 76.73
N ALA A 5 32.49 -6.43 75.96
CA ALA A 5 32.45 -6.28 74.51
C ALA A 5 32.49 -7.66 73.87
N LEU A 6 31.50 -8.02 73.06
CA LEU A 6 31.53 -9.21 72.23
C LEU A 6 31.89 -8.83 70.78
N ARG A 7 33.03 -9.24 70.34
CA ARG A 7 33.46 -9.15 68.94
C ARG A 7 32.73 -10.22 68.14
N ILE A 8 31.88 -9.84 67.23
CA ILE A 8 31.31 -10.74 66.24
C ILE A 8 32.11 -10.60 64.98
N THR A 9 32.87 -11.66 64.60
CA THR A 9 33.55 -11.78 63.33
C THR A 9 32.51 -12.22 62.28
N ALA A 10 32.13 -11.33 61.40
CA ALA A 10 31.24 -11.63 60.27
C ALA A 10 32.05 -12.34 59.19
N THR A 11 31.83 -13.63 59.03
CA THR A 11 32.33 -14.42 57.89
C THR A 11 31.37 -14.19 56.72
N LEU A 12 31.80 -13.43 55.72
CA LEU A 12 31.08 -13.18 54.48
C LEU A 12 31.14 -14.44 53.61
N ILE A 13 30.10 -15.26 53.61
CA ILE A 13 29.92 -16.35 52.65
C ILE A 13 29.32 -15.77 51.38
N LEU A 14 30.17 -15.63 50.37
CA LEU A 14 29.79 -15.23 49.02
C LEU A 14 29.08 -16.42 48.34
N PHE A 15 27.75 -16.44 48.34
CA PHE A 15 26.97 -17.33 47.47
C PHE A 15 27.09 -16.82 46.05
N LEU A 16 27.93 -17.42 45.23
CA LEU A 16 27.95 -17.28 43.79
C LEU A 16 26.74 -18.05 43.26
N ALA A 17 25.59 -17.38 43.13
CA ALA A 17 24.46 -17.87 42.35
C ALA A 17 24.87 -17.82 40.88
N ALA A 18 25.38 -18.94 40.37
CA ALA A 18 25.48 -19.14 38.93
C ALA A 18 24.07 -19.16 38.35
N ALA A 19 23.60 -18.00 37.88
CA ALA A 19 22.46 -17.94 37.01
C ALA A 19 22.86 -18.66 35.70
N THR A 20 22.54 -19.94 35.64
CA THR A 20 22.47 -20.63 34.35
C THR A 20 21.38 -19.95 33.52
N PHE A 21 21.78 -18.95 32.73
CA PHE A 21 21.03 -18.62 31.57
C PHE A 21 20.97 -19.88 30.71
N GLY A 22 19.91 -20.63 30.83
CA GLY A 22 19.53 -21.61 29.85
C GLY A 22 19.48 -20.87 28.52
N LEU A 23 20.55 -21.01 27.73
CA LEU A 23 20.46 -20.86 26.30
C LEU A 23 19.31 -21.79 25.90
N ALA A 24 18.10 -21.22 25.70
CA ALA A 24 17.07 -21.90 24.96
C ALA A 24 17.77 -22.31 23.66
N ALA A 25 18.09 -23.62 23.56
CA ALA A 25 18.58 -24.18 22.32
C ALA A 25 17.62 -23.66 21.25
N SER A 26 18.15 -22.89 20.32
CA SER A 26 17.43 -22.54 19.09
C SER A 26 16.99 -23.88 18.53
N GLN A 27 15.69 -24.19 18.69
CA GLN A 27 15.08 -25.30 17.96
C GLN A 27 15.54 -25.12 16.54
N PRO A 28 16.09 -26.13 15.87
CA PRO A 28 16.38 -26.01 14.45
C PRO A 28 15.10 -25.46 13.84
N ILE A 29 15.22 -24.38 13.06
CA ILE A 29 14.11 -23.83 12.25
C ILE A 29 13.80 -24.95 11.27
N GLU A 30 12.97 -25.91 11.68
CA GLU A 30 12.29 -26.80 10.74
C GLU A 30 11.47 -25.84 9.91
N THR A 31 11.98 -25.57 8.72
CA THR A 31 11.42 -24.58 7.85
C THR A 31 10.01 -25.05 7.50
N MET A 32 9.01 -24.36 8.05
CA MET A 32 7.60 -24.57 7.66
C MET A 32 7.47 -24.46 6.14
N TRP A 33 8.29 -23.59 5.54
CA TRP A 33 8.33 -23.33 4.11
C TRP A 33 9.71 -23.57 3.54
N GLN A 34 9.77 -24.22 2.40
CA GLN A 34 10.99 -24.46 1.62
C GLN A 34 10.84 -23.87 0.23
N SER A 35 11.87 -23.21 -0.29
CA SER A 35 11.89 -22.81 -1.71
C SER A 35 11.83 -24.04 -2.60
N THR A 36 11.03 -23.99 -3.63
CA THR A 36 10.85 -25.08 -4.60
C THR A 36 11.14 -24.56 -6.00
N ASP A 37 11.80 -25.38 -6.83
CA ASP A 37 11.97 -25.09 -8.24
C ASP A 37 10.66 -25.42 -8.97
N GLU A 38 10.08 -24.43 -9.67
CA GLU A 38 8.83 -24.60 -10.41
C GLU A 38 8.90 -25.74 -11.43
N ARG A 39 10.07 -26.01 -12.02
CA ARG A 39 10.28 -27.12 -12.95
C ARG A 39 10.05 -28.50 -12.31
N SER A 40 10.04 -28.57 -10.97
CA SER A 40 9.72 -29.80 -10.22
C SER A 40 8.24 -29.98 -9.93
N LEU A 41 7.41 -28.97 -10.27
CA LEU A 41 5.97 -28.98 -10.02
C LEU A 41 5.20 -29.53 -11.24
N ASP A 42 3.97 -29.99 -11.01
CA ASP A 42 3.12 -30.52 -12.08
C ASP A 42 2.70 -29.40 -13.05
N SER A 43 3.32 -29.37 -14.22
CA SER A 43 3.02 -28.40 -15.28
C SER A 43 1.63 -28.57 -15.92
N GLY A 44 0.98 -29.72 -15.73
CA GLY A 44 -0.37 -30.01 -16.24
C GLY A 44 -1.48 -29.63 -15.26
N ALA A 45 -1.14 -29.24 -14.03
CA ALA A 45 -2.12 -28.86 -13.03
C ALA A 45 -2.82 -27.54 -13.40
N LYS A 46 -4.15 -27.49 -13.22
CA LYS A 46 -4.95 -26.29 -13.49
C LYS A 46 -4.58 -25.19 -12.48
N ARG A 47 -4.06 -24.08 -12.98
CA ARG A 47 -3.77 -22.89 -12.18
C ARG A 47 -4.91 -21.88 -12.28
N TRP A 48 -5.32 -21.32 -11.15
CA TRP A 48 -6.30 -20.23 -11.11
C TRP A 48 -5.63 -18.85 -11.06
N ILE A 49 -4.47 -18.77 -10.38
CA ILE A 49 -3.73 -17.56 -10.14
C ILE A 49 -2.35 -17.72 -10.77
N VAL A 50 -2.02 -16.83 -11.71
CA VAL A 50 -0.73 -16.83 -12.44
C VAL A 50 -0.19 -15.40 -12.44
N PRO A 51 0.50 -14.96 -11.38
CA PRO A 51 1.12 -13.65 -11.34
C PRO A 51 2.27 -13.55 -12.36
N SER A 52 2.63 -12.35 -12.76
CA SER A 52 3.76 -12.10 -13.67
C SER A 52 5.12 -12.37 -13.00
N VAL A 53 5.21 -12.13 -11.69
CA VAL A 53 6.38 -12.41 -10.84
C VAL A 53 5.91 -13.08 -9.55
N TYR A 54 6.47 -14.22 -9.21
CA TYR A 54 6.17 -14.95 -8.00
C TYR A 54 7.31 -15.87 -7.60
N ARG A 55 7.27 -16.34 -6.38
CA ARG A 55 8.18 -17.37 -5.84
C ARG A 55 7.39 -18.61 -5.48
N THR A 56 7.91 -19.80 -5.81
CA THR A 56 7.33 -21.08 -5.44
C THR A 56 7.92 -21.59 -4.13
N VAL A 57 7.06 -22.08 -3.26
CA VAL A 57 7.42 -22.59 -1.94
C VAL A 57 6.63 -23.87 -1.62
N ARG A 58 7.26 -24.77 -0.87
CA ARG A 58 6.63 -26.01 -0.39
C ARG A 58 6.37 -25.91 1.11
N LEU A 59 5.14 -26.26 1.49
CA LEU A 59 4.67 -26.24 2.88
C LEU A 59 4.91 -27.57 3.57
N ASN A 60 5.54 -27.56 4.74
CA ASN A 60 5.52 -28.69 5.66
C ASN A 60 4.21 -28.66 6.47
N ARG A 61 3.24 -29.46 6.04
CA ARG A 61 1.91 -29.54 6.65
C ARG A 61 1.90 -29.95 8.11
N ALA A 62 2.85 -30.83 8.52
CA ALA A 62 2.95 -31.25 9.92
C ALA A 62 3.41 -30.10 10.82
N THR A 63 4.39 -29.33 10.38
CA THR A 63 4.86 -28.13 11.08
C THR A 63 3.76 -27.04 11.15
N LEU A 64 3.02 -26.83 10.05
CA LEU A 64 1.87 -25.92 10.06
C LEU A 64 0.82 -26.39 11.07
N ALA A 65 0.39 -27.66 11.01
CA ALA A 65 -0.63 -28.19 11.93
C ALA A 65 -0.23 -28.04 13.40
N GLN A 66 1.07 -28.24 13.71
CA GLN A 66 1.60 -28.00 15.05
C GLN A 66 1.54 -26.52 15.46
N ALA A 67 1.84 -25.61 14.53
CA ALA A 67 1.75 -24.17 14.80
C ALA A 67 0.29 -23.75 15.02
N LEU A 68 -0.62 -24.15 14.13
CA LEU A 68 -2.04 -23.83 14.22
C LEU A 68 -2.69 -24.42 15.49
N GLY A 69 -2.29 -25.62 15.92
CA GLY A 69 -2.77 -26.24 17.16
C GLY A 69 -2.36 -25.51 18.44
N ARG A 70 -1.46 -24.51 18.35
CA ARG A 70 -1.05 -23.64 19.47
C ARG A 70 -1.71 -22.27 19.42
N ALA A 71 -2.51 -21.99 18.40
CA ALA A 71 -3.15 -20.70 18.24
C ALA A 71 -4.12 -20.46 19.40
N PRO A 72 -3.96 -19.41 20.21
CA PRO A 72 -4.96 -19.01 21.18
C PRO A 72 -6.17 -18.43 20.43
N MET A 73 -7.35 -18.49 21.06
CA MET A 73 -8.54 -17.81 20.55
C MET A 73 -8.41 -16.30 20.74
N GLU A 74 -8.83 -15.55 19.73
CA GLU A 74 -8.84 -14.09 19.80
C GLU A 74 -9.60 -13.53 21.01
N PHE A 75 -9.23 -12.34 21.47
CA PHE A 75 -9.81 -11.66 22.64
C PHE A 75 -9.68 -12.43 23.96
N THR A 76 -8.83 -13.45 24.03
CA THR A 76 -8.53 -14.15 25.28
C THR A 76 -7.25 -13.61 25.92
N ARG A 77 -7.11 -13.82 27.22
CA ARG A 77 -5.86 -13.50 27.93
C ARG A 77 -4.68 -14.28 27.37
N GLU A 78 -4.92 -15.51 26.92
CA GLU A 78 -3.88 -16.36 26.32
C GLU A 78 -3.32 -15.73 25.03
N ALA A 79 -4.15 -15.14 24.18
CA ALA A 79 -3.72 -14.45 22.97
C ALA A 79 -2.75 -13.29 23.25
N THR A 80 -2.94 -12.61 24.38
CA THR A 80 -2.05 -11.51 24.81
C THR A 80 -0.76 -12.01 25.45
N GLU A 81 -0.86 -13.02 26.37
CA GLU A 81 0.27 -13.47 27.19
C GLU A 81 1.16 -14.51 26.49
N LYS A 82 0.59 -15.31 25.59
CA LYS A 82 1.26 -16.45 24.91
C LYS A 82 0.88 -16.55 23.44
N PRO A 83 1.10 -15.51 22.64
CA PRO A 83 0.76 -15.57 21.23
C PRO A 83 1.52 -16.68 20.52
N ALA A 84 0.86 -17.36 19.59
CA ALA A 84 1.53 -18.29 18.70
C ALA A 84 2.32 -17.52 17.63
N ILE A 85 3.36 -18.15 17.06
CA ILE A 85 4.20 -17.53 16.03
C ILE A 85 4.12 -18.38 14.76
N ILE A 86 3.90 -17.71 13.62
CA ILE A 86 3.97 -18.29 12.28
C ILE A 86 5.02 -17.56 11.45
N TYR A 87 5.65 -18.30 10.52
CA TYR A 87 6.57 -17.75 9.52
C TYR A 87 5.87 -17.76 8.17
N LEU A 88 5.81 -16.63 7.51
CA LEU A 88 5.19 -16.47 6.18
C LEU A 88 6.26 -16.16 5.14
N PRO A 89 6.23 -16.84 3.96
CA PRO A 89 7.19 -16.61 2.89
C PRO A 89 6.88 -15.32 2.15
N MET A 90 7.86 -14.43 2.05
CA MET A 90 7.76 -13.18 1.30
C MET A 90 8.28 -13.38 -0.14
N PRO A 91 7.78 -12.60 -1.12
CA PRO A 91 8.22 -12.73 -2.51
C PRO A 91 9.70 -12.39 -2.71
N ASP A 92 10.29 -11.55 -1.84
CA ASP A 92 11.71 -11.16 -1.88
C ASP A 92 12.68 -12.25 -1.37
N GLY A 93 12.15 -13.41 -0.96
CA GLY A 93 12.92 -14.54 -0.48
C GLY A 93 13.05 -14.64 1.04
N LYS A 94 12.64 -13.63 1.77
CA LYS A 94 12.65 -13.63 3.24
C LYS A 94 11.51 -14.45 3.83
N MET A 95 11.64 -14.75 5.13
CA MET A 95 10.56 -15.27 5.96
C MET A 95 10.21 -14.20 6.99
N ALA A 96 8.98 -13.74 6.98
CA ALA A 96 8.47 -12.76 7.94
C ALA A 96 7.79 -13.49 9.12
N ARG A 97 8.07 -13.03 10.34
CA ARG A 97 7.47 -13.59 11.56
C ARG A 97 6.23 -12.80 11.95
N PHE A 98 5.18 -13.53 12.33
CA PHE A 98 3.94 -12.96 12.80
C PHE A 98 3.50 -13.61 14.11
N ARG A 99 3.01 -12.81 15.06
CA ARG A 99 2.17 -13.29 16.17
C ARG A 99 0.78 -13.52 15.63
N PHE A 100 0.15 -14.65 15.94
CA PHE A 100 -1.17 -14.94 15.41
C PHE A 100 -2.08 -15.60 16.43
N GLU A 101 -3.37 -15.54 16.16
CA GLU A 101 -4.45 -16.11 16.95
C GLU A 101 -5.56 -16.63 16.04
N GLU A 102 -6.32 -17.62 16.50
CA GLU A 102 -7.53 -18.08 15.81
C GLU A 102 -8.59 -16.98 15.89
N SER A 103 -9.08 -16.53 14.74
CA SER A 103 -10.08 -15.47 14.59
C SER A 103 -11.16 -15.95 13.64
N PRO A 104 -12.19 -16.65 14.15
CA PRO A 104 -13.26 -17.22 13.35
C PRO A 104 -14.09 -16.15 12.64
N ILE A 105 -14.38 -16.38 11.35
CA ILE A 105 -15.32 -15.55 10.58
C ILE A 105 -16.62 -16.27 10.27
N MET A 106 -16.87 -17.40 10.92
CA MET A 106 -18.12 -18.15 10.85
C MET A 106 -18.78 -18.16 12.22
N GLU A 107 -20.09 -17.94 12.27
CA GLU A 107 -20.84 -18.15 13.51
C GLU A 107 -20.68 -19.59 14.03
N PRO A 108 -20.74 -19.82 15.36
CA PRO A 108 -20.51 -21.14 15.96
C PRO A 108 -21.32 -22.27 15.35
N GLY A 109 -22.56 -22.00 14.93
CA GLY A 109 -23.43 -23.00 14.29
C GLY A 109 -22.96 -23.44 12.92
N LEU A 110 -22.29 -22.56 12.15
CA LEU A 110 -21.67 -22.90 10.87
C LEU A 110 -20.34 -23.59 11.10
N ALA A 111 -19.52 -23.06 12.00
CA ALA A 111 -18.21 -23.63 12.34
C ALA A 111 -18.31 -25.07 12.85
N ALA A 112 -19.37 -25.40 13.59
CA ALA A 112 -19.63 -26.77 14.05
C ALA A 112 -19.95 -27.75 12.90
N LYS A 113 -20.53 -27.27 11.78
CA LYS A 113 -20.79 -28.07 10.58
C LYS A 113 -19.51 -28.26 9.74
N PHE A 114 -18.59 -27.30 9.79
CA PHE A 114 -17.34 -27.29 9.01
C PHE A 114 -16.12 -27.08 9.92
N PRO A 115 -15.82 -28.00 10.84
CA PRO A 115 -14.83 -27.79 11.91
C PRO A 115 -13.37 -27.71 11.38
N SER A 116 -13.13 -28.14 10.16
CA SER A 116 -11.83 -28.04 9.49
C SER A 116 -11.56 -26.67 8.87
N PHE A 117 -12.54 -25.79 8.79
CA PHE A 117 -12.38 -24.43 8.27
C PHE A 117 -11.87 -23.53 9.39
N LYS A 118 -10.64 -23.06 9.25
CA LYS A 118 -9.97 -22.27 10.27
C LYS A 118 -9.45 -20.98 9.68
N THR A 119 -9.72 -19.88 10.35
CA THR A 119 -9.28 -18.54 9.98
C THR A 119 -8.51 -17.91 11.14
N TYR A 120 -7.51 -17.11 10.79
CA TYR A 120 -6.56 -16.53 11.72
C TYR A 120 -6.29 -15.07 11.36
N ARG A 121 -5.93 -14.28 12.36
CA ARG A 121 -5.35 -12.95 12.18
C ARG A 121 -3.96 -12.90 12.78
N ALA A 122 -3.11 -12.01 12.25
CA ALA A 122 -1.72 -11.94 12.69
C ALA A 122 -1.16 -10.53 12.61
N GLN A 123 -0.25 -10.22 13.55
CA GLN A 123 0.52 -8.98 13.60
C GLN A 123 1.99 -9.26 13.36
N GLY A 124 2.64 -8.47 12.51
CA GLY A 124 4.05 -8.58 12.20
C GLY A 124 4.94 -8.40 13.44
N ILE A 125 6.01 -9.22 13.53
CA ILE A 125 7.05 -9.09 14.55
C ILE A 125 8.26 -8.37 13.96
N ASP A 126 8.65 -8.72 12.73
CA ASP A 126 9.78 -8.10 12.03
C ASP A 126 9.40 -6.74 11.44
N ASP A 127 8.14 -6.59 11.02
CA ASP A 127 7.52 -5.34 10.62
C ASP A 127 6.21 -5.15 11.43
N PRO A 128 6.24 -4.37 12.51
CA PRO A 128 5.05 -4.14 13.33
C PRO A 128 3.91 -3.41 12.61
N THR A 129 4.18 -2.77 11.46
CA THR A 129 3.15 -2.14 10.63
C THR A 129 2.43 -3.13 9.71
N ALA A 130 2.94 -4.37 9.60
CA ALA A 130 2.33 -5.40 8.79
C ALA A 130 1.24 -6.14 9.58
N SER A 131 0.05 -6.28 9.01
CA SER A 131 -1.01 -7.15 9.49
C SER A 131 -1.32 -8.24 8.47
N SER A 132 -1.86 -9.37 8.92
CA SER A 132 -2.21 -10.47 8.03
C SER A 132 -3.50 -11.15 8.47
N ARG A 133 -4.27 -11.59 7.48
CA ARG A 133 -5.29 -12.61 7.62
C ARG A 133 -4.89 -13.84 6.81
N PHE A 134 -4.99 -15.00 7.41
CA PHE A 134 -4.73 -16.26 6.73
C PHE A 134 -5.73 -17.34 7.17
N ASP A 135 -5.79 -18.40 6.42
CA ASP A 135 -6.71 -19.51 6.66
C ASP A 135 -6.06 -20.86 6.37
N TRP A 136 -6.67 -21.89 6.95
CA TRP A 136 -6.42 -23.27 6.62
C TRP A 136 -7.74 -23.93 6.29
N LEU A 137 -7.96 -24.18 5.01
CA LEU A 137 -9.19 -24.70 4.43
C LEU A 137 -8.92 -26.03 3.71
N PRO A 138 -9.94 -26.79 3.31
CA PRO A 138 -9.77 -27.97 2.45
C PRO A 138 -9.05 -27.66 1.14
N THR A 139 -9.11 -26.42 0.66
CA THR A 139 -8.43 -25.91 -0.54
C THR A 139 -6.95 -25.62 -0.31
N GLY A 140 -6.47 -25.59 0.93
CA GLY A 140 -5.09 -25.31 1.30
C GLY A 140 -4.93 -24.15 2.25
N PHE A 141 -3.71 -23.62 2.32
CA PHE A 141 -3.34 -22.42 3.05
C PHE A 141 -3.48 -21.18 2.15
N HIS A 142 -4.04 -20.12 2.66
CA HIS A 142 -4.09 -18.84 1.94
C HIS A 142 -3.74 -17.72 2.93
N ALA A 143 -3.10 -16.66 2.44
CA ALA A 143 -2.83 -15.48 3.26
C ALA A 143 -2.89 -14.19 2.43
N ILE A 144 -3.29 -13.11 3.09
CA ILE A 144 -3.06 -11.73 2.68
C ILE A 144 -2.22 -11.05 3.75
N ILE A 145 -1.16 -10.35 3.36
CA ILE A 145 -0.31 -9.54 4.24
C ILE A 145 -0.39 -8.10 3.76
N LEU A 146 -0.88 -7.21 4.61
CA LEU A 146 -1.00 -5.78 4.35
C LEU A 146 0.19 -5.08 4.99
N ALA A 147 1.06 -4.45 4.21
CA ALA A 147 2.29 -3.82 4.68
C ALA A 147 2.66 -2.58 3.84
N PRO A 148 3.47 -1.65 4.36
CA PRO A 148 3.96 -0.49 3.60
C PRO A 148 4.77 -0.85 2.35
N SER A 149 5.38 -2.02 2.31
CA SER A 149 6.07 -2.54 1.12
C SER A 149 5.13 -2.97 0.00
N GLY A 150 3.84 -3.01 0.28
CA GLY A 150 2.75 -3.50 -0.57
C GLY A 150 2.09 -4.75 -0.03
N THR A 151 0.99 -5.13 -0.63
CA THR A 151 0.25 -6.34 -0.27
C THR A 151 0.93 -7.58 -0.83
N VAL A 152 1.11 -8.59 0.03
CA VAL A 152 1.60 -9.92 -0.34
C VAL A 152 0.49 -10.94 -0.24
N LEU A 153 0.45 -11.83 -1.20
CA LEU A 153 -0.51 -12.93 -1.26
C LEU A 153 0.23 -14.26 -1.28
N ILE A 154 -0.35 -15.23 -0.58
CA ILE A 154 0.10 -16.62 -0.59
C ILE A 154 -1.09 -17.47 -0.98
N ASP A 155 -0.96 -18.23 -2.07
CA ASP A 155 -2.01 -19.08 -2.61
C ASP A 155 -1.46 -20.43 -3.07
N PRO A 156 -2.28 -21.51 -3.13
CA PRO A 156 -1.86 -22.77 -3.72
C PRO A 156 -1.35 -22.61 -5.16
N TYR A 157 -0.28 -23.31 -5.51
CA TYR A 157 0.28 -23.28 -6.86
C TYR A 157 -0.74 -23.66 -7.94
N ALA A 158 -1.60 -24.63 -7.64
CA ALA A 158 -2.64 -25.09 -8.53
C ALA A 158 -3.88 -25.55 -7.74
N GLN A 159 -5.00 -25.68 -8.43
CA GLN A 159 -6.26 -26.14 -7.87
C GLN A 159 -6.08 -27.50 -7.17
N GLY A 160 -6.47 -27.58 -5.89
CA GLY A 160 -6.39 -28.80 -5.08
C GLY A 160 -4.98 -29.14 -4.57
N ASN A 161 -3.96 -28.34 -4.89
CA ASN A 161 -2.63 -28.52 -4.33
C ASN A 161 -2.57 -27.90 -2.93
N THR A 162 -2.29 -28.72 -1.92
CA THR A 162 -2.18 -28.30 -0.51
C THR A 162 -0.75 -28.41 0.02
N THR A 163 0.23 -28.51 -0.90
CA THR A 163 1.64 -28.72 -0.57
C THR A 163 2.54 -27.64 -1.17
N ASP A 164 2.30 -27.29 -2.44
CA ASP A 164 3.10 -26.30 -3.15
C ASP A 164 2.29 -25.02 -3.34
N TYR A 165 2.94 -23.89 -3.11
CA TYR A 165 2.32 -22.56 -3.06
C TYR A 165 3.11 -21.57 -3.87
N ILE A 166 2.45 -20.43 -4.18
CA ILE A 166 3.08 -19.22 -4.69
C ILE A 166 2.96 -18.11 -3.65
N THR A 167 4.01 -17.29 -3.55
CA THR A 167 3.97 -16.01 -2.84
C THR A 167 4.32 -14.90 -3.83
N TYR A 168 3.54 -13.84 -3.85
CA TYR A 168 3.66 -12.77 -4.84
C TYR A 168 3.15 -11.44 -4.30
N TRP A 169 3.62 -10.34 -4.90
CA TRP A 169 3.04 -9.02 -4.63
C TRP A 169 1.75 -8.84 -5.42
N LYS A 170 0.74 -8.20 -4.84
CA LYS A 170 -0.51 -7.87 -5.55
C LYS A 170 -0.26 -7.14 -6.88
N ARG A 171 0.70 -6.22 -6.92
CA ARG A 171 1.08 -5.50 -8.15
C ARG A 171 1.53 -6.40 -9.30
N ASP A 172 1.95 -7.63 -9.00
CA ASP A 172 2.40 -8.63 -9.97
C ASP A 172 1.26 -9.61 -10.35
N ALA A 173 0.08 -9.47 -9.75
CA ALA A 173 -1.09 -10.27 -10.10
C ALA A 173 -1.50 -10.01 -11.55
N ALA A 174 -1.98 -11.05 -12.22
CA ALA A 174 -2.52 -10.87 -13.57
C ALA A 174 -3.78 -10.01 -13.53
N ASN A 175 -3.88 -9.06 -14.47
CA ASN A 175 -5.12 -8.33 -14.65
C ASN A 175 -6.19 -9.26 -15.24
N THR A 176 -7.04 -9.84 -14.39
CA THR A 176 -8.13 -10.75 -14.77
C THR A 176 -9.46 -10.01 -14.96
N THR A 177 -9.43 -8.69 -15.03
CA THR A 177 -10.59 -7.80 -14.98
C THR A 177 -11.41 -7.76 -16.28
N SER A 178 -11.01 -8.49 -17.32
CA SER A 178 -11.75 -8.52 -18.58
C SER A 178 -13.20 -8.99 -18.36
N GLY A 179 -14.13 -8.03 -18.45
CA GLY A 179 -15.56 -8.32 -18.34
C GLY A 179 -16.25 -7.88 -17.03
N PHE A 180 -15.51 -7.42 -16.02
CA PHE A 180 -16.15 -6.80 -14.85
C PHE A 180 -16.78 -5.46 -15.22
N LYS A 181 -17.99 -5.24 -14.75
CA LYS A 181 -18.70 -3.97 -14.80
C LYS A 181 -19.35 -3.78 -13.45
N CYS A 182 -19.19 -2.62 -12.84
CA CYS A 182 -20.05 -2.20 -11.75
C CYS A 182 -21.22 -1.41 -12.36
N ASP A 183 -22.43 -1.87 -12.12
CA ASP A 183 -23.65 -1.22 -12.58
C ASP A 183 -24.24 -0.29 -11.50
N PHE A 184 -23.43 0.04 -10.48
CA PHE A 184 -23.82 1.03 -9.48
C PHE A 184 -23.99 2.40 -10.17
N LYS A 185 -25.14 3.02 -9.99
CA LYS A 185 -25.40 4.40 -10.42
C LYS A 185 -25.54 5.25 -9.17
N ASP A 186 -24.73 6.28 -9.09
CA ASP A 186 -24.84 7.28 -8.04
C ASP A 186 -26.27 7.87 -8.05
N PRO A 187 -27.02 7.82 -6.93
CA PRO A 187 -28.17 8.66 -6.80
C PRO A 187 -27.72 10.12 -6.96
N GLU A 188 -28.35 10.88 -7.84
CA GLU A 188 -28.11 12.31 -7.99
C GLU A 188 -28.30 12.98 -6.61
N LEU A 189 -27.22 13.12 -5.86
CA LEU A 189 -27.20 13.94 -4.66
C LEU A 189 -27.13 15.41 -5.10
N PRO A 190 -27.82 16.33 -4.42
CA PRO A 190 -27.74 17.75 -4.72
C PRO A 190 -26.27 18.18 -4.66
N GLU A 191 -25.83 18.96 -5.65
CA GLU A 191 -24.48 19.53 -5.70
C GLU A 191 -24.18 20.22 -4.37
N LEU A 192 -23.11 19.77 -3.71
CA LEU A 192 -22.60 20.44 -2.53
C LEU A 192 -22.05 21.82 -2.98
N PRO A 193 -22.32 22.91 -2.24
CA PRO A 193 -21.76 24.20 -2.58
C PRO A 193 -20.22 24.11 -2.62
N GLN A 194 -19.61 24.55 -3.71
CA GLN A 194 -18.16 24.75 -3.77
C GLN A 194 -17.81 25.90 -2.81
N GLY A 195 -17.21 25.59 -1.67
CA GLY A 195 -16.73 26.59 -0.71
C GLY A 195 -16.48 25.95 0.64
N ASP A 196 -15.30 26.16 1.18
CA ASP A 196 -14.83 25.73 2.52
C ASP A 196 -15.18 24.28 2.87
N ILE A 197 -14.67 23.34 2.08
CA ILE A 197 -14.71 21.93 2.42
C ILE A 197 -13.71 21.73 3.57
N HIS A 198 -14.15 21.94 4.78
CA HIS A 198 -13.46 21.40 5.95
C HIS A 198 -13.61 19.90 5.89
N ALA A 199 -12.56 19.23 5.45
CA ALA A 199 -12.49 17.79 5.51
C ALA A 199 -12.70 17.35 6.96
N PRO A 200 -13.78 16.60 7.29
CA PRO A 200 -14.04 16.21 8.66
C PRO A 200 -12.94 15.28 9.17
N ALA A 201 -12.64 15.39 10.45
CA ALA A 201 -11.74 14.41 11.09
C ALA A 201 -12.42 13.05 11.12
N VAL A 202 -11.73 12.01 10.63
CA VAL A 202 -12.19 10.64 10.61
C VAL A 202 -11.43 9.86 11.68
N THR A 203 -12.16 9.19 12.57
CA THR A 203 -11.56 8.39 13.64
C THR A 203 -12.29 7.06 13.80
N SER A 204 -11.52 5.96 13.94
CA SER A 204 -12.01 4.60 14.13
C SER A 204 -11.01 3.80 14.99
N GLY A 205 -11.43 2.65 15.57
CA GLY A 205 -10.54 1.70 16.24
C GLY A 205 -10.85 1.39 17.70
N THR A 206 -11.56 2.24 18.43
CA THR A 206 -11.87 2.01 19.85
C THR A 206 -12.81 0.82 20.10
N GLN A 207 -13.63 0.48 19.11
CA GLN A 207 -14.56 -0.63 19.15
C GLN A 207 -14.56 -1.39 17.85
N LEU A 208 -14.45 -2.71 17.91
CA LEU A 208 -14.71 -3.60 16.78
C LEU A 208 -16.23 -3.80 16.66
N ARG A 209 -16.76 -3.48 15.49
CA ARG A 209 -18.17 -3.68 15.14
C ARG A 209 -18.34 -4.95 14.35
N THR A 210 -18.98 -5.94 14.95
CA THR A 210 -19.22 -7.25 14.32
C THR A 210 -20.62 -7.32 13.77
N TYR A 211 -20.76 -7.78 12.53
CA TYR A 211 -22.03 -7.92 11.82
C TYR A 211 -22.22 -9.35 11.33
N ARG A 212 -23.46 -9.82 11.31
CA ARG A 212 -23.85 -11.13 10.79
C ARG A 212 -24.07 -11.01 9.30
N LEU A 213 -23.21 -11.69 8.53
CA LEU A 213 -23.24 -11.70 7.06
C LEU A 213 -23.99 -12.95 6.54
N ALA A 214 -25.09 -12.76 5.82
CA ALA A 214 -25.71 -13.79 5.02
C ALA A 214 -25.13 -13.72 3.58
N LEU A 215 -24.26 -14.64 3.23
CA LEU A 215 -23.51 -14.67 1.98
C LEU A 215 -24.03 -15.79 1.10
N ALA A 216 -24.86 -15.46 0.11
CA ALA A 216 -25.37 -16.42 -0.86
C ALA A 216 -24.37 -16.66 -2.00
N ALA A 217 -24.46 -17.82 -2.63
CA ALA A 217 -23.70 -18.16 -3.84
C ALA A 217 -24.61 -18.80 -4.89
N THR A 218 -24.60 -18.27 -6.11
CA THR A 218 -25.30 -18.89 -7.24
C THR A 218 -24.70 -20.25 -7.59
N ASN A 219 -25.44 -21.12 -8.27
CA ASN A 219 -24.88 -22.39 -8.69
C ASN A 219 -23.69 -22.22 -9.63
N GLU A 220 -23.73 -21.23 -10.52
CA GLU A 220 -22.62 -20.94 -11.43
C GLU A 220 -21.35 -20.57 -10.66
N TYR A 221 -21.46 -19.81 -9.57
CA TYR A 221 -20.32 -19.52 -8.70
C TYR A 221 -19.77 -20.81 -8.08
N THR A 222 -20.64 -21.68 -7.53
CA THR A 222 -20.19 -22.92 -6.88
C THR A 222 -19.49 -23.87 -7.84
N VAL A 223 -19.92 -23.89 -9.12
CA VAL A 223 -19.25 -24.62 -10.20
C VAL A 223 -17.90 -23.97 -10.56
N ALA A 224 -17.85 -22.64 -10.67
CA ALA A 224 -16.65 -21.90 -11.10
C ALA A 224 -15.50 -22.03 -10.10
N VAL A 225 -15.78 -22.05 -8.80
CA VAL A 225 -14.74 -22.26 -7.77
C VAL A 225 -14.30 -23.74 -7.65
N GLY A 226 -14.80 -24.59 -8.54
CA GLY A 226 -14.23 -25.90 -8.86
C GLY A 226 -14.75 -27.08 -8.06
N SER A 227 -15.82 -26.90 -7.29
CA SER A 227 -16.31 -27.99 -6.42
C SER A 227 -17.76 -28.41 -6.65
N ASN A 228 -18.63 -27.48 -7.01
CA ASN A 228 -20.09 -27.71 -7.07
C ASN A 228 -20.63 -28.45 -5.84
N THR A 229 -20.01 -28.27 -4.68
CA THR A 229 -20.42 -28.77 -3.38
C THR A 229 -20.52 -27.61 -2.40
N VAL A 230 -21.45 -27.71 -1.44
CA VAL A 230 -21.63 -26.70 -0.39
C VAL A 230 -20.32 -26.47 0.37
N ALA A 231 -19.63 -27.53 0.74
CA ALA A 231 -18.39 -27.44 1.49
C ALA A 231 -17.27 -26.73 0.70
N GLY A 232 -17.13 -27.05 -0.61
CA GLY A 232 -16.12 -26.43 -1.45
C GLY A 232 -16.40 -24.97 -1.76
N ALA A 233 -17.65 -24.61 -2.06
CA ALA A 233 -18.05 -23.24 -2.32
C ALA A 233 -17.96 -22.38 -1.04
N LEU A 234 -18.41 -22.91 0.08
CA LEU A 234 -18.27 -22.23 1.37
C LEU A 234 -16.80 -22.00 1.76
N ALA A 235 -15.89 -22.92 1.41
CA ALA A 235 -14.46 -22.68 1.63
C ALA A 235 -13.96 -21.47 0.82
N ALA A 236 -14.42 -21.30 -0.43
CA ALA A 236 -14.10 -20.12 -1.24
C ALA A 236 -14.74 -18.83 -0.65
N GLU A 237 -16.00 -18.90 -0.20
CA GLU A 237 -16.64 -17.77 0.50
C GLU A 237 -15.86 -17.35 1.75
N VAL A 238 -15.42 -18.31 2.57
CA VAL A 238 -14.61 -18.06 3.78
C VAL A 238 -13.25 -17.45 3.41
N LEU A 239 -12.56 -17.96 2.40
CA LEU A 239 -11.30 -17.39 1.90
C LEU A 239 -11.46 -15.90 1.52
N ILE A 240 -12.45 -15.59 0.68
CA ILE A 240 -12.69 -14.23 0.21
C ILE A 240 -13.03 -13.31 1.37
N MET A 241 -13.95 -13.69 2.25
CA MET A 241 -14.36 -12.87 3.38
C MET A 241 -13.27 -12.70 4.43
N ASN A 242 -12.39 -13.70 4.60
CA ASN A 242 -11.22 -13.55 5.47
C ASN A 242 -10.28 -12.46 4.98
N ARG A 243 -10.04 -12.35 3.67
CA ARG A 243 -9.26 -11.25 3.06
C ARG A 243 -9.96 -9.90 3.21
N VAL A 244 -11.26 -9.83 2.90
CA VAL A 244 -12.08 -8.61 3.05
C VAL A 244 -12.04 -8.10 4.49
N ASN A 245 -12.25 -8.97 5.47
CA ASN A 245 -12.17 -8.62 6.89
C ASN A 245 -10.81 -8.01 7.25
N GLY A 246 -9.71 -8.46 6.63
CA GLY A 246 -8.37 -7.90 6.89
C GLY A 246 -8.29 -6.39 6.64
N VAL A 247 -8.89 -5.92 5.56
CA VAL A 247 -8.92 -4.49 5.21
C VAL A 247 -9.95 -3.73 6.08
N TYR A 248 -11.15 -4.29 6.24
CA TYR A 248 -12.21 -3.66 7.02
C TYR A 248 -11.88 -3.53 8.52
N GLU A 249 -11.19 -4.50 9.08
CA GLU A 249 -10.71 -4.44 10.47
C GLU A 249 -9.61 -3.42 10.65
N ARG A 250 -8.64 -3.37 9.73
CA ARG A 250 -7.51 -2.45 9.83
C ARG A 250 -7.93 -0.98 9.70
N ASP A 251 -8.79 -0.66 8.73
CA ASP A 251 -9.11 0.72 8.38
C ASP A 251 -10.38 1.23 9.08
N LEU A 252 -11.33 0.34 9.41
CA LEU A 252 -12.70 0.71 9.81
C LEU A 252 -13.15 0.11 11.13
N ALA A 253 -12.38 -0.85 11.67
CA ALA A 253 -12.78 -1.67 12.84
C ALA A 253 -14.15 -2.35 12.64
N ILE A 254 -14.40 -2.87 11.43
CA ILE A 254 -15.58 -3.63 11.04
C ILE A 254 -15.20 -5.08 10.81
N HIS A 255 -15.94 -6.01 11.37
CA HIS A 255 -15.80 -7.45 11.21
C HIS A 255 -17.12 -8.08 10.76
N MET A 256 -17.08 -9.00 9.81
CA MET A 256 -18.24 -9.67 9.26
C MET A 256 -18.16 -11.17 9.49
N ASN A 257 -19.11 -11.72 10.26
CA ASN A 257 -19.24 -13.16 10.53
C ASN A 257 -20.30 -13.80 9.63
N ILE A 258 -19.94 -14.85 8.90
CA ILE A 258 -20.87 -15.63 8.09
C ILE A 258 -21.86 -16.36 8.99
N VAL A 259 -23.16 -16.19 8.73
CA VAL A 259 -24.25 -16.71 9.60
C VAL A 259 -24.29 -18.22 9.72
N ALA A 260 -24.83 -18.72 10.82
CA ALA A 260 -24.89 -20.15 11.19
C ALA A 260 -25.50 -21.07 10.14
N ASN A 261 -26.45 -20.56 9.35
CA ASN A 261 -27.17 -21.34 8.35
C ASN A 261 -26.78 -20.97 6.90
N ASN A 262 -25.60 -20.36 6.68
CA ASN A 262 -25.15 -19.95 5.35
C ASN A 262 -25.09 -21.09 4.34
N ASN A 263 -24.82 -22.30 4.80
CA ASN A 263 -24.82 -23.50 3.95
C ASN A 263 -26.16 -23.76 3.25
N LEU A 264 -27.26 -23.17 3.67
CA LEU A 264 -28.58 -23.31 3.03
C LEU A 264 -28.74 -22.38 1.83
N ILE A 265 -27.93 -21.33 1.72
CA ILE A 265 -27.95 -20.34 0.63
C ILE A 265 -26.73 -20.42 -0.28
N THR A 266 -25.88 -21.42 -0.10
CA THR A 266 -24.80 -21.80 -1.03
C THR A 266 -25.37 -22.85 -2.00
N TYR A 267 -25.78 -22.43 -3.21
CA TYR A 267 -26.58 -23.26 -4.16
C TYR A 267 -25.69 -24.18 -5.00
N ALA A 268 -25.04 -25.13 -4.35
CA ALA A 268 -24.21 -26.15 -4.99
C ALA A 268 -25.04 -27.41 -5.34
N GLY A 269 -24.49 -28.30 -6.16
CA GLY A 269 -25.16 -29.51 -6.64
C GLY A 269 -25.59 -30.49 -5.54
N ASP A 270 -24.97 -30.49 -4.37
CA ASP A 270 -25.33 -31.26 -3.18
C ASP A 270 -26.30 -30.53 -2.22
N ASN A 271 -26.66 -29.27 -2.52
CA ASN A 271 -27.73 -28.56 -1.82
C ASN A 271 -29.09 -28.97 -2.41
N LEU A 272 -29.98 -29.50 -1.57
CA LEU A 272 -31.28 -30.01 -1.99
C LEU A 272 -32.42 -28.99 -1.81
N SER A 273 -32.14 -27.75 -1.48
CA SER A 273 -33.15 -26.72 -1.20
C SER A 273 -33.91 -26.24 -2.44
N CYS A 274 -33.45 -26.61 -3.64
CA CYS A 274 -34.06 -26.22 -4.93
C CYS A 274 -35.16 -27.22 -5.41
N GLY A 275 -35.71 -28.02 -4.54
CA GLY A 275 -36.65 -29.12 -4.94
C GLY A 275 -35.95 -30.36 -5.48
N GLY A 276 -34.67 -30.46 -5.31
CA GLY A 276 -33.70 -31.46 -5.77
C GLY A 276 -32.32 -30.81 -5.70
N ALA A 277 -31.33 -31.41 -6.35
CA ALA A 277 -29.99 -30.78 -6.50
C ALA A 277 -30.10 -29.40 -7.12
N CYS A 278 -29.39 -28.41 -6.54
CA CYS A 278 -29.38 -27.07 -7.11
C CYS A 278 -28.53 -27.02 -8.37
N THR A 279 -29.04 -26.34 -9.37
CA THR A 279 -28.42 -26.11 -10.68
C THR A 279 -28.65 -24.66 -11.11
N ALA A 280 -27.93 -24.18 -12.09
CA ALA A 280 -28.13 -22.86 -12.69
C ALA A 280 -29.56 -22.60 -13.22
N ALA A 281 -30.37 -23.67 -13.41
CA ALA A 281 -31.74 -23.55 -13.92
C ALA A 281 -32.79 -23.43 -12.80
N ASN A 282 -32.47 -23.84 -11.56
CA ASN A 282 -33.43 -23.94 -10.45
C ASN A 282 -32.98 -23.22 -9.18
N ASP A 283 -31.77 -22.66 -9.15
CA ASP A 283 -31.40 -21.74 -8.05
C ASP A 283 -32.20 -20.44 -8.13
N PRO A 284 -32.33 -19.65 -7.04
CA PRO A 284 -33.21 -18.49 -7.02
C PRO A 284 -32.66 -17.25 -7.73
N TYR A 285 -31.50 -17.33 -8.45
CA TYR A 285 -30.81 -16.17 -8.98
C TYR A 285 -30.75 -16.13 -10.51
N THR A 286 -30.76 -14.93 -11.04
CA THR A 286 -30.48 -14.67 -12.47
C THR A 286 -29.02 -14.24 -12.59
N ASN A 287 -28.09 -15.19 -12.62
CA ASN A 287 -26.64 -15.02 -12.48
C ASN A 287 -26.01 -13.87 -13.33
N ASN A 288 -26.57 -13.58 -14.50
CA ASN A 288 -26.04 -12.55 -15.41
C ASN A 288 -26.70 -11.18 -15.29
N ASN A 289 -27.50 -10.93 -14.25
CA ASN A 289 -28.21 -9.66 -14.05
C ASN A 289 -28.12 -9.20 -12.60
N GLY A 290 -27.10 -8.37 -12.29
CA GLY A 290 -26.84 -7.85 -10.95
C GLY A 290 -28.02 -7.10 -10.35
N SER A 291 -28.66 -6.20 -11.13
CA SER A 291 -29.81 -5.41 -10.67
C SER A 291 -31.01 -6.29 -10.29
N THR A 292 -31.26 -7.38 -11.04
CA THR A 292 -32.30 -8.37 -10.69
C THR A 292 -31.91 -9.13 -9.43
N MET A 293 -30.67 -9.55 -9.31
CA MET A 293 -30.17 -10.30 -8.15
C MET A 293 -30.28 -9.52 -6.85
N LEU A 294 -30.21 -8.17 -6.84
CA LEU A 294 -30.46 -7.38 -5.62
C LEU A 294 -31.82 -7.66 -4.98
N GLY A 295 -32.87 -7.78 -5.78
CA GLY A 295 -34.22 -8.11 -5.32
C GLY A 295 -34.36 -9.59 -4.95
N GLN A 296 -33.81 -10.48 -5.78
CA GLN A 296 -33.78 -11.91 -5.53
C GLN A 296 -33.05 -12.26 -4.23
N ASN A 297 -31.90 -11.61 -3.97
CA ASN A 297 -31.14 -11.81 -2.73
C ASN A 297 -31.96 -11.40 -1.50
N THR A 298 -32.66 -10.26 -1.56
CA THR A 298 -33.55 -9.84 -0.46
C THR A 298 -34.63 -10.88 -0.18
N THR A 299 -35.29 -11.39 -1.21
CA THR A 299 -36.35 -12.39 -1.09
C THR A 299 -35.81 -13.72 -0.54
N THR A 300 -34.69 -14.17 -1.09
CA THR A 300 -34.04 -15.44 -0.72
C THR A 300 -33.56 -15.43 0.72
N LEU A 301 -32.79 -14.40 1.11
CA LEU A 301 -32.25 -14.33 2.47
C LEU A 301 -33.34 -14.18 3.52
N ASN A 302 -34.39 -13.39 3.25
CA ASN A 302 -35.52 -13.26 4.17
C ASN A 302 -36.31 -14.56 4.31
N SER A 303 -36.44 -15.35 3.24
CA SER A 303 -37.16 -16.63 3.25
C SER A 303 -36.35 -17.74 3.94
N VAL A 304 -35.03 -17.86 3.63
CA VAL A 304 -34.22 -19.02 4.05
C VAL A 304 -33.53 -18.76 5.39
N ILE A 305 -32.93 -17.59 5.56
CA ILE A 305 -32.20 -17.20 6.79
C ILE A 305 -33.14 -16.52 7.78
N GLY A 306 -34.07 -15.75 7.29
CA GLY A 306 -34.95 -14.89 8.11
C GLY A 306 -34.33 -13.52 8.41
N SER A 307 -35.07 -12.45 8.14
CA SER A 307 -34.56 -11.08 8.23
C SER A 307 -33.98 -10.71 9.61
N ALA A 308 -34.41 -11.34 10.71
CA ALA A 308 -33.86 -11.09 12.04
C ALA A 308 -32.49 -11.75 12.29
N ASN A 309 -32.02 -12.64 11.41
CA ASN A 309 -30.85 -13.46 11.65
C ASN A 309 -29.60 -13.01 10.89
N TYR A 310 -29.65 -11.88 10.17
CA TYR A 310 -28.49 -11.28 9.52
C TYR A 310 -28.59 -9.76 9.55
N ASP A 311 -27.44 -9.10 9.41
CA ASP A 311 -27.26 -7.65 9.48
C ASP A 311 -26.88 -7.04 8.14
N ILE A 312 -26.19 -7.83 7.31
CA ILE A 312 -25.81 -7.53 5.93
C ILE A 312 -25.97 -8.79 5.08
N GLY A 313 -26.46 -8.65 3.85
CA GLY A 313 -26.60 -9.75 2.90
C GLY A 313 -25.92 -9.43 1.59
N HIS A 314 -25.24 -10.44 1.03
CA HIS A 314 -24.52 -10.32 -0.23
C HIS A 314 -24.68 -11.60 -1.04
N VAL A 315 -24.50 -11.56 -2.38
CA VAL A 315 -24.48 -12.76 -3.22
C VAL A 315 -23.29 -12.78 -4.15
N PHE A 316 -22.59 -13.91 -4.19
CA PHE A 316 -21.53 -14.17 -5.15
C PHE A 316 -22.07 -14.88 -6.39
N SER A 317 -21.60 -14.43 -7.57
CA SER A 317 -22.04 -14.93 -8.88
C SER A 317 -20.87 -14.96 -9.86
N THR A 318 -21.08 -15.54 -11.05
CA THR A 318 -20.09 -15.50 -12.14
C THR A 318 -20.40 -14.45 -13.19
N GLY A 319 -21.52 -13.78 -13.08
CA GLY A 319 -21.96 -12.73 -14.00
C GLY A 319 -22.75 -11.64 -13.29
N GLY A 320 -23.24 -10.67 -14.06
CA GLY A 320 -23.99 -9.54 -13.50
C GLY A 320 -23.13 -8.42 -12.93
N GLY A 321 -21.79 -8.59 -12.90
CA GLY A 321 -20.86 -7.58 -12.39
C GLY A 321 -21.04 -7.27 -10.91
N GLY A 322 -20.64 -6.05 -10.49
CA GLY A 322 -20.85 -5.54 -9.15
C GLY A 322 -22.05 -4.60 -9.10
N VAL A 323 -22.85 -4.69 -8.07
CA VAL A 323 -23.89 -3.71 -7.75
C VAL A 323 -24.35 -3.83 -6.31
N ALA A 324 -24.47 -2.69 -5.64
CA ALA A 324 -24.96 -2.67 -4.26
C ALA A 324 -25.84 -1.44 -4.01
N THR A 325 -26.63 -1.48 -2.95
CA THR A 325 -27.41 -0.33 -2.50
C THR A 325 -26.69 0.33 -1.34
N LEU A 326 -26.55 1.65 -1.39
CA LEU A 326 -25.92 2.41 -0.29
C LEU A 326 -26.68 2.26 1.02
N ASN A 327 -25.93 2.33 2.13
CA ASN A 327 -26.47 2.36 3.48
C ASN A 327 -27.37 1.16 3.81
N GLY A 328 -26.89 -0.05 3.45
CA GLY A 328 -27.65 -1.29 3.59
C GLY A 328 -27.62 -1.92 4.99
N PRO A 329 -26.46 -2.16 5.60
CA PRO A 329 -26.34 -2.88 6.87
C PRO A 329 -27.27 -2.33 7.95
N CYS A 330 -27.98 -3.20 8.67
CA CYS A 330 -28.99 -2.90 9.70
C CYS A 330 -30.29 -2.24 9.15
N ALA A 331 -30.35 -1.87 7.87
CA ALA A 331 -31.52 -1.24 7.26
C ALA A 331 -32.45 -2.26 6.56
N GLY A 332 -33.60 -1.80 6.06
CA GLY A 332 -34.55 -2.65 5.34
C GLY A 332 -34.03 -3.21 4.01
N ASN A 333 -33.02 -2.58 3.43
CA ASN A 333 -32.38 -2.94 2.17
C ASN A 333 -31.04 -3.70 2.36
N LYS A 334 -30.76 -4.20 3.55
CA LYS A 334 -29.49 -4.82 3.96
C LYS A 334 -29.02 -6.03 3.15
N ALA A 335 -29.90 -6.66 2.37
CA ALA A 335 -29.58 -7.82 1.55
C ALA A 335 -29.18 -7.45 0.10
N ARG A 336 -29.04 -6.15 -0.22
CA ARG A 336 -28.87 -5.67 -1.59
C ARG A 336 -27.40 -5.43 -1.92
N GLY A 337 -26.64 -6.53 -2.08
CA GLY A 337 -25.27 -6.53 -2.56
C GLY A 337 -25.02 -7.73 -3.47
N VAL A 338 -24.31 -7.53 -4.56
CA VAL A 338 -23.96 -8.56 -5.57
C VAL A 338 -22.51 -8.31 -6.02
N THR A 339 -21.72 -9.37 -6.08
CA THR A 339 -20.43 -9.36 -6.77
C THR A 339 -20.32 -10.58 -7.69
N GLY A 340 -20.14 -10.34 -8.99
CA GLY A 340 -20.02 -11.37 -10.00
C GLY A 340 -18.84 -11.17 -10.94
N LEU A 341 -18.03 -12.20 -11.13
CA LEU A 341 -16.90 -12.23 -12.06
C LEU A 341 -16.78 -13.62 -12.67
N SER A 342 -16.51 -13.73 -13.97
CA SER A 342 -16.41 -15.02 -14.68
C SER A 342 -15.34 -15.97 -14.10
N ASN A 343 -14.31 -15.42 -13.46
CA ASN A 343 -13.30 -16.14 -12.70
C ASN A 343 -13.22 -15.56 -11.28
N PRO A 344 -14.14 -15.93 -10.35
CA PRO A 344 -14.30 -15.26 -9.06
C PRO A 344 -13.30 -15.78 -8.02
N VAL A 345 -12.00 -15.68 -8.32
CA VAL A 345 -10.89 -16.15 -7.48
C VAL A 345 -9.79 -15.11 -7.37
N GLY A 346 -8.99 -15.23 -6.31
CA GLY A 346 -7.83 -14.37 -6.08
C GLY A 346 -8.18 -13.03 -5.47
N ASP A 347 -7.16 -12.19 -5.37
CA ASP A 347 -7.28 -10.92 -4.67
C ASP A 347 -8.10 -9.88 -5.43
N ALA A 348 -8.01 -9.86 -6.77
CA ALA A 348 -8.84 -8.98 -7.58
C ALA A 348 -10.33 -9.18 -7.30
N PHE A 349 -10.79 -10.44 -7.13
CA PHE A 349 -12.16 -10.69 -6.72
C PHE A 349 -12.43 -10.26 -5.28
N ALA A 350 -11.50 -10.58 -4.35
CA ALA A 350 -11.70 -10.29 -2.93
C ALA A 350 -11.72 -8.79 -2.62
N ILE A 351 -10.71 -8.04 -3.08
CA ILE A 351 -10.52 -6.64 -2.66
C ILE A 351 -11.02 -5.67 -3.73
N ASP A 352 -10.60 -5.84 -5.01
CA ASP A 352 -10.97 -4.87 -6.04
C ASP A 352 -12.49 -4.90 -6.32
N TYR A 353 -13.20 -6.02 -5.99
CA TYR A 353 -14.63 -6.17 -6.26
C TYR A 353 -15.47 -6.42 -5.01
N VAL A 354 -15.23 -7.47 -4.20
CA VAL A 354 -16.10 -7.76 -3.03
C VAL A 354 -15.98 -6.68 -1.97
N ALA A 355 -14.75 -6.28 -1.61
CA ALA A 355 -14.57 -5.19 -0.65
C ALA A 355 -15.13 -3.86 -1.18
N HIS A 356 -15.05 -3.61 -2.49
CA HIS A 356 -15.64 -2.46 -3.17
C HIS A 356 -17.17 -2.47 -3.07
N GLU A 357 -17.85 -3.54 -3.50
CA GLU A 357 -19.31 -3.61 -3.46
C GLU A 357 -19.86 -3.56 -2.03
N MET A 358 -19.16 -4.19 -1.09
CA MET A 358 -19.48 -4.01 0.33
C MET A 358 -19.26 -2.57 0.79
N GLY A 359 -18.25 -1.86 0.27
CA GLY A 359 -18.04 -0.43 0.55
C GLY A 359 -19.27 0.40 0.17
N HIS A 360 -19.92 0.10 -0.96
CA HIS A 360 -21.21 0.71 -1.31
C HIS A 360 -22.29 0.36 -0.28
N GLN A 361 -22.41 -0.89 0.12
CA GLN A 361 -23.35 -1.24 1.18
C GLN A 361 -23.12 -0.45 2.47
N TRP A 362 -21.86 -0.11 2.79
CA TRP A 362 -21.50 0.73 3.91
C TRP A 362 -21.61 2.25 3.66
N GLY A 363 -22.07 2.66 2.48
CA GLY A 363 -22.39 4.06 2.16
C GLY A 363 -21.31 4.82 1.37
N ALA A 364 -20.21 4.19 0.98
CA ALA A 364 -19.19 4.82 0.17
C ALA A 364 -19.60 4.86 -1.32
N ASN A 365 -19.38 6.00 -1.97
CA ASN A 365 -19.49 6.18 -3.40
C ASN A 365 -18.14 6.00 -4.08
N HIS A 366 -18.15 5.96 -5.43
CA HIS A 366 -16.93 5.93 -6.24
C HIS A 366 -16.09 7.19 -6.04
N THR A 367 -14.78 7.02 -5.92
CA THR A 367 -13.83 8.12 -5.66
C THR A 367 -13.11 8.61 -6.91
N PHE A 368 -13.23 7.92 -8.04
CA PHE A 368 -12.53 8.24 -9.27
C PHE A 368 -13.16 9.42 -10.04
N ASN A 369 -12.32 10.16 -10.76
CA ASN A 369 -12.70 11.26 -11.64
C ASN A 369 -12.75 10.88 -13.14
N GLY A 370 -12.35 9.65 -13.48
CA GLY A 370 -12.36 9.13 -14.85
C GLY A 370 -13.74 9.06 -15.49
N THR A 371 -13.79 9.09 -16.84
CA THR A 371 -15.03 9.18 -17.61
C THR A 371 -15.08 8.23 -18.81
N VAL A 372 -14.04 7.41 -19.03
CA VAL A 372 -13.99 6.48 -20.18
C VAL A 372 -14.10 5.03 -19.74
N SER A 373 -14.48 4.15 -20.67
CA SER A 373 -14.70 2.73 -20.41
C SER A 373 -15.68 2.53 -19.24
N ASN A 374 -15.36 1.70 -18.25
CA ASN A 374 -16.25 1.49 -17.10
C ASN A 374 -16.34 2.71 -16.16
N CYS A 375 -15.42 3.67 -16.23
CA CYS A 375 -15.55 4.97 -15.54
C CYS A 375 -16.63 5.86 -16.13
N GLY A 376 -17.09 5.59 -17.36
CA GLY A 376 -18.18 6.31 -18.03
C GLY A 376 -19.57 5.79 -17.67
N GLY A 377 -20.58 6.30 -18.39
CA GLY A 377 -21.95 5.76 -18.32
C GLY A 377 -22.72 6.04 -17.02
N GLY A 378 -22.27 7.02 -16.21
CA GLY A 378 -22.92 7.39 -14.94
C GLY A 378 -22.33 6.70 -13.71
N ASN A 379 -21.20 6.02 -13.85
CA ASN A 379 -20.51 5.38 -12.73
C ASN A 379 -19.65 6.35 -11.90
N ARG A 380 -19.23 7.48 -12.51
CA ARG A 380 -18.51 8.53 -11.77
C ARG A 380 -19.49 9.26 -10.84
N SER A 381 -19.09 9.46 -9.59
CA SER A 381 -19.86 10.21 -8.60
C SER A 381 -19.40 11.67 -8.54
N ASN A 382 -20.32 12.62 -8.79
CA ASN A 382 -20.04 14.04 -8.66
C ASN A 382 -19.83 14.49 -7.22
N SER A 383 -20.27 13.70 -6.24
CA SER A 383 -20.14 14.01 -4.80
C SER A 383 -18.90 13.40 -4.16
N SER A 384 -18.13 12.58 -4.89
CA SER A 384 -16.97 11.87 -4.34
C SER A 384 -15.80 11.66 -5.30
N ALA A 385 -15.75 12.38 -6.42
CA ALA A 385 -14.65 12.31 -7.40
C ALA A 385 -13.38 13.02 -6.87
N TYR A 386 -12.66 12.36 -5.96
CA TYR A 386 -11.45 12.86 -5.28
C TYR A 386 -10.14 12.25 -5.79
N GLU A 387 -10.21 11.25 -6.67
CA GLU A 387 -9.03 10.61 -7.24
C GLU A 387 -8.93 10.89 -8.75
N PRO A 388 -7.74 11.27 -9.28
CA PRO A 388 -7.57 11.49 -10.72
C PRO A 388 -7.74 10.19 -11.51
N GLY A 389 -8.16 10.28 -12.77
CA GLY A 389 -8.30 9.13 -13.68
C GLY A 389 -9.21 8.04 -13.10
N SER A 390 -8.78 6.79 -13.20
CA SER A 390 -9.49 5.63 -12.61
C SER A 390 -9.47 5.62 -11.07
N GLY A 391 -8.64 6.47 -10.44
CA GLY A 391 -8.27 6.28 -9.04
C GLY A 391 -7.51 4.96 -8.82
N ILE A 392 -7.13 4.70 -7.58
CA ILE A 392 -6.41 3.48 -7.19
C ILE A 392 -6.83 2.90 -5.83
N THR A 393 -7.68 3.58 -5.07
CA THR A 393 -8.18 3.05 -3.79
C THR A 393 -9.30 2.05 -4.00
N ILE A 394 -9.79 1.41 -2.94
CA ILE A 394 -10.79 0.33 -3.04
C ILE A 394 -12.08 0.80 -3.73
N MET A 395 -12.56 2.03 -3.44
CA MET A 395 -13.78 2.55 -4.08
C MET A 395 -13.54 3.20 -5.45
N ALA A 396 -12.33 3.07 -5.99
CA ALA A 396 -11.97 3.48 -7.33
C ALA A 396 -12.06 2.31 -8.33
N TYR A 397 -11.69 2.56 -9.60
CA TYR A 397 -11.84 1.62 -10.72
C TYR A 397 -10.50 1.28 -11.38
N ALA A 398 -9.45 1.04 -10.58
CA ALA A 398 -8.14 0.65 -11.09
C ALA A 398 -8.22 -0.55 -12.05
N GLY A 399 -7.64 -0.40 -13.24
CA GLY A 399 -7.54 -1.45 -14.24
C GLY A 399 -8.77 -1.68 -15.13
N ILE A 400 -9.84 -0.88 -14.98
CA ILE A 400 -11.06 -1.03 -15.78
C ILE A 400 -11.55 0.24 -16.48
N CYS A 401 -10.78 1.33 -16.41
CA CYS A 401 -11.09 2.62 -17.09
C CYS A 401 -10.29 2.82 -18.39
N GLY A 402 -9.67 1.79 -18.92
CA GLY A 402 -8.96 1.82 -20.22
C GLY A 402 -7.83 2.83 -20.24
N SER A 403 -7.91 3.85 -21.13
CA SER A 403 -6.83 4.85 -21.25
C SER A 403 -6.71 5.79 -20.04
N GLN A 404 -7.63 5.73 -19.09
CA GLN A 404 -7.59 6.51 -17.85
C GLN A 404 -7.20 5.66 -16.63
N ASP A 405 -6.74 4.44 -16.84
CA ASP A 405 -6.25 3.60 -15.75
C ASP A 405 -4.95 4.15 -15.15
N MET A 406 -4.87 4.14 -13.82
CA MET A 406 -3.72 4.58 -13.04
C MET A 406 -2.90 3.40 -12.48
N ALA A 407 -3.48 2.23 -12.44
CA ALA A 407 -2.86 0.97 -12.04
C ALA A 407 -3.68 -0.21 -12.55
N ALA A 408 -3.11 -1.41 -12.53
CA ALA A 408 -3.83 -2.65 -12.88
C ALA A 408 -4.79 -3.12 -11.78
N HIS A 409 -4.50 -2.79 -10.54
CA HIS A 409 -5.25 -3.18 -9.34
C HIS A 409 -5.32 -2.01 -8.34
N SER A 410 -6.30 -2.05 -7.45
CA SER A 410 -6.37 -1.11 -6.33
C SER A 410 -5.20 -1.34 -5.35
N ILE A 411 -4.84 -0.30 -4.61
CA ILE A 411 -4.16 -0.46 -3.33
C ILE A 411 -5.21 -0.86 -2.28
N ASP A 412 -4.79 -1.63 -1.27
CA ASP A 412 -5.74 -2.20 -0.30
C ASP A 412 -6.05 -1.21 0.84
N THR A 413 -6.42 0.03 0.46
CA THR A 413 -6.86 1.08 1.37
C THR A 413 -8.10 1.76 0.81
N PHE A 414 -8.95 2.25 1.69
CA PHE A 414 -10.02 3.15 1.33
C PHE A 414 -9.50 4.59 1.27
N HIS A 415 -9.90 5.36 0.27
CA HIS A 415 -9.69 6.81 0.24
C HIS A 415 -10.34 7.46 1.48
N VAL A 416 -9.75 8.52 1.99
CA VAL A 416 -10.27 9.21 3.19
C VAL A 416 -11.75 9.59 3.05
N LYS A 417 -12.22 9.92 1.84
CA LYS A 417 -13.65 10.17 1.58
C LYS A 417 -14.51 8.93 1.79
N SER A 418 -14.02 7.76 1.42
CA SER A 418 -14.71 6.49 1.67
C SER A 418 -14.69 6.13 3.16
N LEU A 419 -13.55 6.36 3.84
CA LEU A 419 -13.44 6.20 5.29
C LEU A 419 -14.46 7.08 6.01
N GLU A 420 -14.59 8.36 5.62
CA GLU A 420 -15.58 9.30 6.16
C GLU A 420 -17.00 8.74 6.04
N ALA A 421 -17.40 8.31 4.84
CA ALA A 421 -18.75 7.82 4.59
C ALA A 421 -19.05 6.54 5.40
N ILE A 422 -18.13 5.57 5.38
CA ILE A 422 -18.31 4.29 6.07
C ILE A 422 -18.30 4.47 7.59
N VAL A 423 -17.40 5.29 8.13
CA VAL A 423 -17.33 5.58 9.57
C VAL A 423 -18.58 6.32 10.04
N ALA A 424 -19.04 7.31 9.29
CA ALA A 424 -20.27 8.02 9.62
C ALA A 424 -21.49 7.07 9.66
N TYR A 425 -21.61 6.18 8.67
CA TYR A 425 -22.71 5.22 8.62
C TYR A 425 -22.62 4.15 9.71
N SER A 426 -21.44 3.56 9.92
CA SER A 426 -21.24 2.46 10.87
C SER A 426 -21.18 2.89 12.33
N GLN A 427 -20.81 4.14 12.62
CA GLN A 427 -20.65 4.62 14.01
C GLN A 427 -21.80 5.51 14.48
N SER A 428 -22.37 6.34 13.59
CA SER A 428 -23.40 7.33 13.91
C SER A 428 -24.72 7.09 13.18
N GLY A 429 -24.69 6.37 12.05
CA GLY A 429 -25.86 6.08 11.23
C GLY A 429 -26.57 4.78 11.62
N THR A 430 -27.48 4.35 10.74
CA THR A 430 -28.26 3.11 10.90
C THR A 430 -27.37 1.88 11.04
N GLY A 431 -26.20 1.88 10.42
CA GLY A 431 -25.22 0.79 10.51
C GLY A 431 -24.76 0.47 11.94
N ASN A 432 -24.89 1.41 12.88
CA ASN A 432 -24.55 1.14 14.30
C ASN A 432 -25.65 0.41 15.07
N THR A 433 -26.88 0.33 14.54
CA THR A 433 -28.05 -0.12 15.32
C THR A 433 -28.14 -1.62 15.55
N CYS A 434 -27.46 -2.43 14.73
CA CYS A 434 -27.45 -3.90 14.84
C CYS A 434 -26.06 -4.49 15.10
N ALA A 435 -25.01 -3.67 15.19
CA ALA A 435 -23.65 -4.11 15.42
C ALA A 435 -23.47 -4.74 16.80
N GLY A 436 -22.74 -5.85 16.84
CA GLY A 436 -22.15 -6.36 18.08
C GLY A 436 -20.87 -5.57 18.38
N ASN A 437 -20.88 -4.72 19.41
CA ASN A 437 -19.75 -3.85 19.74
C ASN A 437 -18.83 -4.53 20.79
N THR A 438 -17.56 -4.69 20.45
CA THR A 438 -16.50 -5.19 21.34
C THR A 438 -15.44 -4.13 21.56
N ALA A 439 -15.17 -3.79 22.82
CA ALA A 439 -14.08 -2.86 23.13
C ALA A 439 -12.73 -3.50 22.75
N THR A 440 -11.94 -2.79 21.96
CA THR A 440 -10.66 -3.30 21.43
C THR A 440 -9.49 -3.09 22.39
N GLY A 441 -9.63 -2.15 23.34
CA GLY A 441 -8.49 -1.65 24.12
C GLY A 441 -7.51 -0.82 23.28
N ASN A 442 -7.85 -0.55 22.02
CA ASN A 442 -7.10 0.33 21.15
C ASN A 442 -7.51 1.80 21.32
N THR A 443 -6.55 2.69 21.22
CA THR A 443 -6.77 4.14 21.12
C THR A 443 -6.18 4.59 19.79
N PRO A 444 -6.97 5.15 18.89
CA PRO A 444 -6.47 5.62 17.59
C PRO A 444 -5.31 6.62 17.76
N PRO A 445 -4.38 6.69 16.81
CA PRO A 445 -3.24 7.59 16.89
C PRO A 445 -3.69 9.05 16.96
N VAL A 446 -2.91 9.88 17.67
CA VAL A 446 -3.08 11.34 17.67
C VAL A 446 -2.18 11.91 16.60
N VAL A 447 -2.79 12.41 15.52
CA VAL A 447 -2.08 12.96 14.36
C VAL A 447 -2.05 14.48 14.38
N THR A 448 -0.91 15.05 13.99
CA THR A 448 -0.69 16.50 13.84
C THR A 448 -0.26 16.77 12.41
N GLY A 449 -1.03 17.56 11.69
CA GLY A 449 -0.70 18.06 10.36
C GLY A 449 0.30 19.23 10.43
N PRO A 450 0.96 19.56 9.30
CA PRO A 450 1.98 20.61 9.25
C PRO A 450 1.40 22.03 9.25
N GLY A 451 0.09 22.23 9.15
CA GLY A 451 -0.58 23.51 8.97
C GLY A 451 -0.80 23.87 7.50
N ASN A 452 -1.07 25.14 7.22
CA ASN A 452 -1.38 25.64 5.90
C ASN A 452 -0.21 26.41 5.31
N PHE A 453 -0.02 26.33 3.99
CA PHE A 453 1.12 26.94 3.31
C PHE A 453 0.69 27.67 2.04
N THR A 454 1.53 28.64 1.65
CA THR A 454 1.42 29.31 0.35
C THR A 454 2.72 29.07 -0.41
N ILE A 455 2.62 28.52 -1.63
CA ILE A 455 3.75 28.08 -2.44
C ILE A 455 3.71 28.70 -3.85
N PRO A 456 4.84 28.76 -4.58
CA PRO A 456 4.86 29.13 -5.98
C PRO A 456 4.32 28.01 -6.88
N LYS A 457 3.81 28.36 -8.07
CA LYS A 457 3.41 27.39 -9.09
C LYS A 457 4.58 26.55 -9.59
N GLY A 458 4.28 25.35 -10.10
CA GLY A 458 5.24 24.51 -10.83
C GLY A 458 6.48 24.12 -10.02
N THR A 459 6.39 24.11 -8.70
CA THR A 459 7.51 23.89 -7.79
C THR A 459 7.20 22.70 -6.88
N PRO A 460 8.10 21.72 -6.74
CA PRO A 460 7.96 20.61 -5.82
C PRO A 460 7.79 21.06 -4.37
N PHE A 461 7.00 20.29 -3.61
CA PHE A 461 6.80 20.55 -2.19
C PHE A 461 6.67 19.23 -1.41
N SER A 462 6.82 19.30 -0.08
CA SER A 462 6.64 18.14 0.80
C SER A 462 5.70 18.49 1.94
N LEU A 463 4.75 17.60 2.24
CA LEU A 463 3.94 17.67 3.45
C LEU A 463 4.45 16.65 4.46
N THR A 464 4.61 17.06 5.71
CA THR A 464 5.09 16.21 6.80
C THR A 464 4.13 16.25 7.97
N ALA A 465 3.53 15.12 8.30
CA ALA A 465 2.76 14.95 9.51
C ALA A 465 3.56 14.19 10.58
N SER A 466 3.12 14.31 11.81
CA SER A 466 3.57 13.44 12.91
C SER A 466 2.39 12.85 13.63
N ALA A 467 2.56 11.67 14.20
CA ALA A 467 1.55 11.07 15.05
C ALA A 467 2.19 10.34 16.23
N THR A 468 1.41 10.20 17.29
CA THR A 468 1.78 9.41 18.47
C THR A 468 0.67 8.43 18.76
N ASP A 469 1.04 7.24 19.23
CA ASP A 469 0.13 6.20 19.65
C ASP A 469 0.34 5.87 21.13
N VAL A 470 -0.72 5.92 21.92
CA VAL A 470 -0.64 5.69 23.37
C VAL A 470 -0.44 4.21 23.72
N ASN A 471 -0.82 3.31 22.82
CA ASN A 471 -0.61 1.88 22.94
C ASN A 471 0.81 1.45 22.51
N GLY A 472 1.55 2.36 21.86
CA GLY A 472 2.89 2.09 21.33
C GLY A 472 2.89 1.36 19.99
N ASP A 473 1.79 1.39 19.27
CA ASP A 473 1.65 0.74 17.98
C ASP A 473 2.43 1.49 16.88
N ALA A 474 2.87 0.75 15.86
CA ALA A 474 3.65 1.31 14.77
C ALA A 474 2.73 1.99 13.75
N ILE A 475 3.00 3.26 13.48
CA ILE A 475 2.12 4.11 12.68
C ILE A 475 2.57 4.14 11.23
N THR A 476 1.59 4.12 10.31
CA THR A 476 1.78 4.45 8.90
C THR A 476 0.95 5.66 8.52
N TYR A 477 1.38 6.34 7.47
CA TYR A 477 0.79 7.57 6.97
C TYR A 477 0.46 7.46 5.50
N ASP A 478 -0.68 8.01 5.13
CA ASP A 478 -1.12 8.17 3.76
C ASP A 478 -1.61 9.60 3.55
N TRP A 479 -1.01 10.31 2.59
CA TRP A 479 -1.43 11.65 2.21
C TRP A 479 -2.29 11.60 0.96
N GLU A 480 -3.51 12.11 1.04
CA GLU A 480 -4.49 12.10 -0.05
C GLU A 480 -4.95 13.53 -0.35
N GLU A 481 -5.12 13.86 -1.63
CA GLU A 481 -5.76 15.11 -2.04
C GLU A 481 -7.26 15.01 -1.79
N TYR A 482 -7.83 16.06 -1.19
CA TYR A 482 -9.24 16.13 -0.84
C TYR A 482 -9.94 17.27 -1.62
N ASP A 483 -9.64 17.35 -2.91
CA ASP A 483 -10.25 18.28 -3.84
C ASP A 483 -11.31 17.57 -4.70
N LEU A 484 -12.55 18.06 -4.65
CA LEU A 484 -13.67 17.44 -5.33
C LEU A 484 -13.87 18.05 -6.72
N ASP A 485 -13.88 17.23 -7.76
CA ASP A 485 -14.41 17.64 -9.07
C ASP A 485 -15.94 17.46 -9.14
N ALA A 486 -16.68 18.41 -8.63
CA ALA A 486 -18.14 18.39 -8.66
C ALA A 486 -18.72 18.70 -10.05
N GLY A 487 -17.98 19.37 -10.93
CA GLY A 487 -18.45 19.86 -12.23
C GLY A 487 -18.56 18.82 -13.34
N GLY A 488 -17.91 17.67 -13.18
CA GLY A 488 -18.12 16.44 -13.96
C GLY A 488 -18.01 16.50 -15.48
N ALA A 489 -17.48 17.55 -16.05
CA ALA A 489 -17.35 17.63 -17.50
C ALA A 489 -16.10 16.91 -17.98
N GLY A 490 -16.16 15.65 -18.19
CA GLY A 490 -15.23 14.68 -18.78
C GLY A 490 -13.90 15.11 -19.44
N THR A 491 -13.68 16.38 -19.63
CA THR A 491 -12.42 16.94 -20.16
C THR A 491 -11.33 17.07 -19.10
N THR A 492 -11.69 17.10 -17.81
CA THR A 492 -10.80 17.36 -16.69
C THR A 492 -10.39 16.10 -15.94
N ALA A 493 -10.90 14.95 -16.33
CA ALA A 493 -10.70 13.67 -15.64
C ALA A 493 -9.23 13.21 -15.62
N VAL A 494 -8.42 13.70 -16.53
CA VAL A 494 -7.00 13.32 -16.67
C VAL A 494 -6.12 14.51 -16.32
N PRO A 495 -5.25 14.41 -15.29
CA PRO A 495 -4.42 15.49 -14.83
C PRO A 495 -3.17 15.68 -15.70
N ASN A 496 -3.34 16.10 -16.93
CA ASN A 496 -2.23 16.51 -17.82
C ASN A 496 -2.02 18.03 -17.85
N THR A 497 -2.98 18.79 -17.35
CA THR A 497 -2.93 20.23 -17.12
C THR A 497 -3.98 20.60 -16.07
N ASP A 498 -3.78 21.68 -15.32
CA ASP A 498 -4.77 22.25 -14.42
C ASP A 498 -5.34 23.60 -14.92
N SER A 499 -5.01 23.99 -16.16
CA SER A 499 -5.42 25.26 -16.73
C SER A 499 -6.94 25.41 -16.97
N ASP A 500 -7.67 24.32 -16.92
CA ASP A 500 -9.11 24.21 -17.16
C ASP A 500 -9.95 24.12 -15.87
N GLY A 501 -9.34 24.12 -14.68
CA GLY A 501 -10.10 24.10 -13.43
C GLY A 501 -9.24 24.04 -12.18
N THR A 502 -9.78 24.56 -11.08
CA THR A 502 -9.09 24.68 -9.79
C THR A 502 -9.56 23.67 -8.75
N ALA A 503 -10.66 22.95 -8.99
CA ALA A 503 -11.33 22.12 -7.99
C ALA A 503 -11.04 20.62 -8.14
N ARG A 504 -10.49 20.17 -9.26
CA ARG A 504 -10.26 18.73 -9.49
C ARG A 504 -9.03 18.19 -8.77
N PRO A 505 -9.03 16.89 -8.42
CA PRO A 505 -7.84 16.21 -7.89
C PRO A 505 -6.76 16.09 -8.98
N ILE A 506 -5.51 16.34 -8.60
CA ILE A 506 -4.33 16.27 -9.49
C ILE A 506 -3.21 15.39 -8.93
N PHE A 507 -3.35 14.90 -7.69
CA PHE A 507 -2.42 13.96 -7.06
C PHE A 507 -3.11 12.68 -6.61
N ARG A 508 -2.58 11.54 -7.06
CA ARG A 508 -3.06 10.20 -6.70
C ARG A 508 -2.68 9.82 -5.26
N PRO A 509 -3.44 8.97 -4.57
CA PRO A 509 -2.98 8.28 -3.36
C PRO A 509 -1.81 7.32 -3.63
N TYR A 510 -1.12 6.91 -2.57
CA TYR A 510 -0.11 5.85 -2.58
C TYR A 510 -0.34 4.87 -1.42
N VAL A 511 0.35 3.73 -1.47
CA VAL A 511 0.39 2.80 -0.32
C VAL A 511 0.91 3.53 0.92
N PRO A 512 0.28 3.38 2.09
CA PRO A 512 0.72 4.02 3.32
C PRO A 512 2.18 3.72 3.65
N THR A 513 2.92 4.70 4.16
CA THR A 513 4.35 4.60 4.47
C THR A 513 4.61 4.82 5.97
N VAL A 514 5.74 4.31 6.48
CA VAL A 514 6.16 4.53 7.88
C VAL A 514 6.62 5.97 8.14
N GLY A 515 6.96 6.72 7.10
CA GLY A 515 7.35 8.14 7.21
C GLY A 515 6.15 9.05 7.01
N GLY A 516 5.97 10.04 7.88
CA GLY A 516 4.89 11.04 7.76
C GLY A 516 5.07 12.05 6.63
N THR A 517 6.15 11.95 5.84
CA THR A 517 6.46 12.89 4.75
C THR A 517 6.07 12.30 3.40
N ARG A 518 5.33 13.07 2.62
CA ARG A 518 5.11 12.83 1.19
C ARG A 518 5.60 14.01 0.38
N THR A 519 6.30 13.72 -0.72
CA THR A 519 6.80 14.69 -1.70
C THR A 519 5.85 14.72 -2.91
N PHE A 520 5.58 15.91 -3.43
CA PHE A 520 4.70 16.18 -4.55
C PHE A 520 5.46 16.96 -5.65
N PRO A 521 5.61 16.37 -6.88
CA PRO A 521 5.31 14.99 -7.22
C PRO A 521 6.23 14.04 -6.45
N SER A 522 6.01 12.73 -6.56
CA SER A 522 6.86 11.74 -5.88
C SER A 522 8.33 11.89 -6.27
N LEU A 523 9.22 11.70 -5.29
CA LEU A 523 10.66 11.95 -5.39
C LEU A 523 11.33 11.38 -6.64
N PRO A 524 11.00 10.15 -7.12
CA PRO A 524 11.61 9.62 -8.34
C PRO A 524 11.42 10.50 -9.58
N TYR A 525 10.31 11.22 -9.70
CA TYR A 525 10.10 12.15 -10.80
C TYR A 525 11.04 13.35 -10.69
N ILE A 526 11.16 13.94 -9.51
CA ILE A 526 12.05 15.09 -9.24
C ILE A 526 13.51 14.70 -9.55
N LEU A 527 13.96 13.53 -9.07
CA LEU A 527 15.33 13.06 -9.29
C LEU A 527 15.65 12.75 -10.76
N ASN A 528 14.64 12.51 -11.58
CA ASN A 528 14.75 12.34 -13.03
C ASN A 528 14.51 13.64 -13.82
N ASN A 529 14.59 14.80 -13.15
CA ASN A 529 14.32 16.11 -13.73
C ASN A 529 12.93 16.19 -14.40
N ALA A 530 11.94 15.58 -13.75
CA ALA A 530 10.57 15.54 -14.19
C ALA A 530 9.65 16.14 -13.10
N ASN A 531 9.95 17.39 -12.69
CA ASN A 531 9.11 18.16 -11.78
C ASN A 531 7.68 18.32 -12.31
N VAL A 532 7.53 18.26 -13.64
CA VAL A 532 6.26 18.00 -14.32
C VAL A 532 6.32 16.55 -14.83
N PRO A 533 5.75 15.59 -14.09
CA PRO A 533 5.76 14.19 -14.50
C PRO A 533 5.13 13.97 -15.87
N PRO A 534 5.55 12.94 -16.62
CA PRO A 534 4.89 12.58 -17.87
C PRO A 534 3.43 12.22 -17.60
N ALA A 535 2.53 12.46 -18.56
CA ALA A 535 1.11 12.14 -18.42
C ALA A 535 0.86 10.65 -18.13
N THR A 536 1.73 9.79 -18.63
CA THR A 536 1.68 8.34 -18.42
C THR A 536 3.03 7.77 -18.01
N THR A 537 3.01 6.75 -17.16
CA THR A 537 4.15 5.88 -16.86
C THR A 537 3.82 4.47 -17.37
N GLY A 538 4.49 4.05 -18.44
CA GLY A 538 4.08 2.86 -19.19
C GLY A 538 2.70 3.07 -19.84
N ILE A 539 1.75 2.19 -19.55
CA ILE A 539 0.37 2.27 -20.05
C ILE A 539 -0.58 2.99 -19.10
N PHE A 540 -0.13 3.33 -17.89
CA PHE A 540 -0.97 3.93 -16.85
C PHE A 540 -0.77 5.45 -16.77
N LEU A 541 -1.84 6.16 -16.41
CA LEU A 541 -1.74 7.58 -16.05
C LEU A 541 -0.85 7.76 -14.84
N THR A 542 0.00 8.78 -14.88
CA THR A 542 0.86 9.12 -13.74
C THR A 542 0.04 9.61 -12.54
N GLY A 543 -0.96 10.47 -12.78
CA GLY A 543 -1.84 11.01 -11.74
C GLY A 543 -1.10 11.88 -10.73
N GLU A 544 -0.09 12.61 -11.17
CA GLU A 544 0.61 13.63 -10.39
C GLU A 544 0.91 14.82 -11.29
N LEU A 545 0.46 16.01 -10.89
CA LEU A 545 0.65 17.23 -11.65
C LEU A 545 0.93 18.40 -10.73
N LEU A 546 2.05 19.09 -10.92
CA LEU A 546 2.29 20.35 -10.22
C LEU A 546 1.37 21.45 -10.75
N PRO A 547 0.71 22.22 -9.87
CA PRO A 547 -0.20 23.28 -10.28
C PRO A 547 0.51 24.35 -11.10
N ALA A 548 -0.06 24.73 -12.24
CA ALA A 548 0.42 25.82 -13.11
C ALA A 548 -0.37 27.13 -12.93
N ILE A 549 -1.51 27.07 -12.25
CA ILE A 549 -2.40 28.22 -11.99
C ILE A 549 -2.55 28.47 -10.49
N SER A 550 -3.09 29.62 -10.10
CA SER A 550 -3.48 29.88 -8.72
C SER A 550 -4.66 28.99 -8.33
N ARG A 551 -4.46 28.18 -7.28
CA ARG A 551 -5.49 27.33 -6.67
C ARG A 551 -5.16 27.07 -5.20
N THR A 552 -6.13 26.62 -4.43
CA THR A 552 -5.88 25.99 -3.12
C THR A 552 -6.18 24.51 -3.25
N MET A 553 -5.24 23.70 -2.81
CA MET A 553 -5.39 22.23 -2.70
C MET A 553 -5.58 21.88 -1.23
N THR A 554 -6.50 20.98 -0.96
CA THR A 554 -6.70 20.42 0.37
C THR A 554 -6.11 19.02 0.43
N PHE A 555 -5.29 18.73 1.42
CA PHE A 555 -4.74 17.41 1.66
C PHE A 555 -5.19 16.88 3.01
N GLN A 556 -5.48 15.60 3.09
CA GLN A 556 -5.62 14.89 4.35
C GLN A 556 -4.53 13.84 4.50
N VAL A 557 -3.96 13.77 5.71
CA VAL A 557 -3.16 12.63 6.12
C VAL A 557 -4.03 11.68 6.95
N VAL A 558 -3.97 10.40 6.60
CA VAL A 558 -4.55 9.32 7.40
C VAL A 558 -3.41 8.63 8.14
N ALA A 559 -3.42 8.71 9.47
CA ALA A 559 -2.50 7.94 10.32
C ALA A 559 -3.20 6.65 10.76
N ARG A 560 -2.53 5.48 10.59
CA ARG A 560 -3.03 4.15 10.93
C ARG A 560 -2.09 3.48 11.92
N ASP A 561 -2.60 2.88 12.99
CA ASP A 561 -1.81 2.09 13.94
C ASP A 561 -1.58 0.63 13.48
N ASN A 562 -2.22 0.21 12.41
CA ASN A 562 -2.06 -1.09 11.75
C ASN A 562 -2.33 -2.33 12.62
N ARG A 563 -3.09 -2.19 13.72
CA ARG A 563 -3.44 -3.35 14.55
C ARG A 563 -4.32 -4.34 13.79
N ALA A 564 -3.96 -5.60 13.86
CA ALA A 564 -4.68 -6.68 13.19
C ALA A 564 -6.09 -6.94 13.78
N ASN A 565 -6.35 -6.48 15.01
CA ASN A 565 -7.59 -6.75 15.75
C ASN A 565 -8.53 -5.55 15.88
N ALA A 566 -8.66 -4.74 14.90
CA ALA A 566 -9.34 -3.45 14.82
C ALA A 566 -8.34 -2.29 14.90
N GLY A 567 -7.76 -1.97 13.75
CA GLY A 567 -6.85 -0.85 13.60
C GLY A 567 -7.53 0.48 13.90
N GLY A 568 -6.76 1.37 14.48
CA GLY A 568 -7.15 2.74 14.73
C GLY A 568 -6.68 3.66 13.60
N ILE A 569 -7.56 4.53 13.15
CA ILE A 569 -7.22 5.60 12.23
C ILE A 569 -7.59 6.95 12.81
N ASN A 570 -6.83 7.98 12.40
CA ASN A 570 -7.18 9.37 12.64
C ASN A 570 -6.61 10.24 11.52
N THR A 571 -7.19 11.42 11.29
CA THR A 571 -6.83 12.29 10.16
C THR A 571 -6.48 13.70 10.61
N ALA A 572 -5.64 14.38 9.81
CA ALA A 572 -5.40 15.80 9.92
C ALA A 572 -5.36 16.44 8.51
N THR A 573 -5.74 17.72 8.44
CA THR A 573 -5.89 18.45 7.18
C THR A 573 -4.78 19.50 7.02
N SER A 574 -4.35 19.73 5.78
CA SER A 574 -3.44 20.81 5.38
C SER A 574 -3.93 21.45 4.09
N ALA A 575 -3.97 22.76 4.03
CA ALA A 575 -4.27 23.51 2.81
C ALA A 575 -2.99 24.07 2.18
N VAL A 576 -2.82 23.91 0.88
CA VAL A 576 -1.68 24.41 0.10
C VAL A 576 -2.20 25.36 -0.97
N THR A 577 -1.98 26.65 -0.77
CA THR A 577 -2.37 27.71 -1.70
C THR A 577 -1.24 28.01 -2.69
N VAL A 578 -1.51 27.88 -3.98
CA VAL A 578 -0.56 28.13 -5.06
C VAL A 578 -0.71 29.54 -5.60
N VAL A 579 0.39 30.26 -5.72
CA VAL A 579 0.46 31.59 -6.32
C VAL A 579 0.90 31.48 -7.77
N GLY A 580 -0.04 31.56 -8.72
CA GLY A 580 0.23 31.42 -10.15
C GLY A 580 1.11 32.54 -10.76
N ALA A 581 1.28 33.66 -10.05
CA ALA A 581 2.16 34.76 -10.46
C ALA A 581 3.63 34.57 -10.03
N ALA A 582 3.92 33.60 -9.14
CA ALA A 582 5.26 33.29 -8.65
C ALA A 582 5.67 31.86 -9.06
N GLY A 583 6.97 31.65 -9.29
CA GLY A 583 7.52 30.34 -9.64
C GLY A 583 7.67 30.09 -11.16
N PRO A 584 8.26 28.93 -11.56
CA PRO A 584 8.82 27.91 -10.68
C PRO A 584 10.05 28.41 -9.88
N PHE A 585 10.18 27.95 -8.63
CA PHE A 585 11.44 28.02 -7.90
C PHE A 585 12.29 26.83 -8.32
N ALA A 586 13.54 27.06 -8.76
CA ALA A 586 14.34 26.00 -9.34
C ALA A 586 15.84 26.20 -9.10
N VAL A 587 16.57 25.15 -8.76
CA VAL A 587 18.04 25.13 -8.71
C VAL A 587 18.56 25.30 -10.13
N THR A 588 19.58 26.16 -10.31
CA THR A 588 20.19 26.42 -11.61
C THR A 588 21.67 26.04 -11.66
N ALA A 589 22.36 25.93 -10.52
CA ALA A 589 23.70 25.38 -10.40
C ALA A 589 23.91 24.73 -9.01
N PRO A 590 24.54 23.52 -8.98
CA PRO A 590 24.95 22.69 -10.12
C PRO A 590 23.73 22.01 -10.78
N ASN A 591 23.59 22.12 -12.09
CA ASN A 591 22.51 21.46 -12.87
C ASN A 591 23.03 20.65 -14.04
N THR A 592 24.36 20.44 -14.08
CA THR A 592 25.04 19.60 -15.06
C THR A 592 26.07 18.72 -14.36
N ALA A 593 26.53 17.66 -15.04
CA ALA A 593 27.56 16.78 -14.53
C ALA A 593 28.93 17.50 -14.43
N VAL A 594 29.11 18.30 -13.40
CA VAL A 594 30.37 18.99 -13.08
C VAL A 594 31.15 18.21 -12.03
N SER A 595 32.47 18.46 -11.98
CA SER A 595 33.32 17.97 -10.88
C SER A 595 33.75 19.14 -10.01
N VAL A 596 33.54 19.01 -8.71
CA VAL A 596 33.87 20.01 -7.71
C VAL A 596 34.91 19.41 -6.75
N SER A 597 35.91 20.22 -6.35
CA SER A 597 36.88 19.75 -5.36
C SER A 597 36.32 19.85 -3.93
N PRO A 598 36.56 18.83 -3.08
CA PRO A 598 36.23 18.94 -1.67
C PRO A 598 37.01 20.09 -1.00
N LEU A 599 36.49 20.62 0.10
CA LEU A 599 37.06 21.72 0.87
C LEU A 599 37.24 23.00 0.04
N THR A 600 36.46 23.19 -1.02
CA THR A 600 36.40 24.42 -1.82
C THR A 600 35.03 25.07 -1.73
N ASN A 601 34.97 26.37 -1.93
CA ASN A 601 33.70 27.06 -2.07
C ASN A 601 33.12 26.82 -3.45
N PHE A 602 31.80 26.52 -3.48
CA PHE A 602 31.02 26.39 -4.67
C PHE A 602 29.81 27.31 -4.63
N ASN A 603 29.51 28.00 -5.73
CA ASN A 603 28.38 28.89 -5.82
C ASN A 603 27.13 28.15 -6.25
N VAL A 604 26.22 27.87 -5.31
CA VAL A 604 24.89 27.31 -5.59
C VAL A 604 23.98 28.43 -6.06
N THR A 605 23.26 28.24 -7.16
CA THR A 605 22.34 29.24 -7.69
C THR A 605 20.95 28.68 -7.92
N TRP A 606 19.92 29.53 -7.81
CA TRP A 606 18.51 29.15 -8.03
C TRP A 606 17.68 30.33 -8.56
N ASN A 607 16.56 30.03 -9.18
CA ASN A 607 15.58 31.01 -9.62
C ASN A 607 14.62 31.34 -8.46
N VAL A 608 14.66 32.56 -7.96
CA VAL A 608 13.78 33.05 -6.88
C VAL A 608 12.34 33.24 -7.34
N ASN A 609 12.14 33.73 -8.56
CA ASN A 609 10.85 33.88 -9.26
C ASN A 609 9.68 34.38 -8.39
N GLY A 610 9.93 35.47 -7.63
CA GLY A 610 8.91 36.15 -6.84
C GLY A 610 8.56 35.49 -5.50
N THR A 611 9.28 34.44 -5.09
CA THR A 611 8.98 33.71 -3.84
C THR A 611 9.26 34.52 -2.56
N THR A 612 10.04 35.58 -2.63
CA THR A 612 10.31 36.50 -1.49
C THR A 612 9.18 37.48 -1.22
N ALA A 613 8.30 37.69 -2.22
CA ALA A 613 7.18 38.62 -2.10
C ALA A 613 5.97 37.97 -1.41
N ALA A 614 5.09 38.84 -0.84
CA ALA A 614 3.79 38.41 -0.34
C ALA A 614 2.94 37.79 -1.48
N PRO A 615 2.13 36.75 -1.22
CA PRO A 615 1.85 36.12 0.09
C PRO A 615 2.80 34.98 0.48
N ILE A 616 3.80 34.63 -0.34
CA ILE A 616 4.73 33.52 -0.08
C ILE A 616 5.72 33.85 1.02
N ASN A 617 6.39 35.03 0.93
CA ASN A 617 7.29 35.60 1.94
C ASN A 617 8.48 34.70 2.34
N ALA A 618 9.00 33.87 1.42
CA ALA A 618 10.16 33.02 1.67
C ALA A 618 11.46 33.84 1.63
N ALA A 619 11.82 34.48 2.73
CA ALA A 619 12.99 35.35 2.81
C ALA A 619 14.32 34.59 2.79
N ASN A 620 14.36 33.38 3.29
CA ASN A 620 15.55 32.54 3.40
C ASN A 620 15.35 31.16 2.83
N VAL A 621 16.47 30.54 2.43
CA VAL A 621 16.54 29.15 1.98
C VAL A 621 17.58 28.37 2.78
N LYS A 622 17.37 27.08 2.90
CA LYS A 622 18.34 26.12 3.40
C LYS A 622 18.92 25.35 2.21
N ILE A 623 20.23 25.13 2.23
CA ILE A 623 20.96 24.40 1.19
C ILE A 623 21.53 23.13 1.80
N SER A 624 21.23 22.00 1.21
CA SER A 624 21.68 20.70 1.68
C SER A 624 22.28 19.87 0.56
N LEU A 625 23.22 18.99 0.93
CA LEU A 625 23.93 18.09 0.02
C LEU A 625 23.49 16.64 0.26
N SER A 626 23.21 15.97 -0.84
CA SER A 626 23.08 14.53 -0.94
C SER A 626 24.37 13.93 -1.54
N THR A 627 24.68 12.71 -1.15
CA THR A 627 25.76 11.88 -1.73
C THR A 627 25.25 10.53 -2.28
N ASP A 628 23.92 10.35 -2.31
CA ASP A 628 23.21 9.13 -2.68
C ASP A 628 22.21 9.32 -3.84
N GLY A 629 22.52 10.25 -4.76
CA GLY A 629 21.68 10.56 -5.92
C GLY A 629 20.42 11.36 -5.59
N GLY A 630 20.37 12.03 -4.42
CA GLY A 630 19.23 12.86 -4.00
C GLY A 630 18.18 12.10 -3.18
N ASN A 631 18.43 10.85 -2.79
CA ASN A 631 17.50 10.08 -1.97
C ASN A 631 17.44 10.61 -0.54
N THR A 632 18.59 11.06 0.01
CA THR A 632 18.66 11.71 1.32
C THR A 632 19.56 12.96 1.28
N PHE A 633 19.32 13.92 2.19
CA PHE A 633 20.07 15.17 2.28
C PHE A 633 20.59 15.41 3.72
N PRO A 634 21.50 14.56 4.24
CA PRO A 634 21.93 14.60 5.62
C PRO A 634 22.90 15.75 5.91
N THR A 635 23.56 16.33 4.90
CA THR A 635 24.59 17.34 5.08
C THR A 635 24.04 18.73 4.77
N VAL A 636 23.91 19.56 5.80
CA VAL A 636 23.49 20.96 5.66
C VAL A 636 24.71 21.81 5.30
N LEU A 637 24.69 22.46 4.14
CA LEU A 637 25.73 23.37 3.67
C LEU A 637 25.48 24.81 4.15
N ALA A 638 24.21 25.24 4.10
CA ALA A 638 23.78 26.51 4.68
C ALA A 638 22.40 26.31 5.32
N ALA A 639 22.29 26.53 6.63
CA ALA A 639 21.03 26.34 7.35
C ALA A 639 20.01 27.45 7.06
N SER A 640 20.49 28.65 6.72
CA SER A 640 19.67 29.82 6.36
C SER A 640 20.53 30.81 5.59
N ALA A 641 20.29 30.92 4.30
CA ALA A 641 20.88 31.93 3.41
C ALA A 641 19.77 32.85 2.87
N PRO A 642 20.04 34.11 2.52
CA PRO A 642 19.04 34.94 1.85
C PRO A 642 18.50 34.29 0.58
N ASN A 643 17.21 34.41 0.32
CA ASN A 643 16.59 33.90 -0.92
C ASN A 643 16.74 34.93 -2.05
N ASP A 644 17.99 35.21 -2.44
CA ASP A 644 18.36 36.21 -3.45
C ASP A 644 18.89 35.60 -4.76
N GLY A 645 18.96 34.27 -4.83
CA GLY A 645 19.29 33.50 -6.04
C GLY A 645 20.70 32.92 -6.05
N ALA A 646 21.57 33.18 -5.05
CA ALA A 646 22.90 32.60 -4.99
C ALA A 646 23.47 32.51 -3.59
N GLU A 647 24.23 31.44 -3.29
CA GLU A 647 24.98 31.32 -2.03
C GLU A 647 26.28 30.56 -2.25
N SER A 648 27.37 31.06 -1.67
CA SER A 648 28.68 30.42 -1.70
C SER A 648 28.82 29.46 -0.53
N VAL A 649 28.78 28.17 -0.79
CA VAL A 649 28.83 27.10 0.22
C VAL A 649 30.16 26.36 0.21
N LEU A 650 30.68 25.98 1.38
CA LEU A 650 31.85 25.14 1.50
C LEU A 650 31.45 23.65 1.25
N ILE A 651 32.00 23.04 0.20
CA ILE A 651 31.82 21.61 -0.06
C ILE A 651 32.59 20.79 1.00
N PRO A 652 31.95 19.84 1.70
CA PRO A 652 32.61 19.04 2.71
C PRO A 652 33.69 18.12 2.15
N ASN A 653 34.55 17.61 3.02
CA ASN A 653 35.57 16.64 2.65
C ASN A 653 34.96 15.23 2.46
N VAL A 654 34.26 15.05 1.36
CA VAL A 654 33.60 13.81 0.95
C VAL A 654 33.86 13.58 -0.53
N GLU A 655 34.00 12.32 -0.94
CA GLU A 655 34.09 11.94 -2.36
C GLU A 655 32.86 11.16 -2.77
N THR A 656 32.25 11.53 -3.89
CA THR A 656 31.10 10.88 -4.49
C THR A 656 30.97 11.25 -5.97
N THR A 657 30.30 10.39 -6.74
CA THR A 657 29.92 10.67 -8.13
C THR A 657 28.41 10.91 -8.30
N THR A 658 27.68 10.88 -7.19
CA THR A 658 26.22 10.99 -7.16
C THR A 658 25.76 12.11 -6.21
N ALA A 659 26.49 13.22 -6.22
CA ALA A 659 26.11 14.39 -5.42
C ALA A 659 24.89 15.11 -6.03
N ARG A 660 23.98 15.57 -5.14
CA ARG A 660 22.86 16.49 -5.49
C ARG A 660 22.77 17.62 -4.49
N ILE A 661 22.32 18.77 -4.93
CA ILE A 661 21.98 19.92 -4.08
C ILE A 661 20.46 20.04 -3.98
N LYS A 662 19.96 20.24 -2.77
CA LYS A 662 18.58 20.65 -2.48
C LYS A 662 18.60 22.07 -1.94
N VAL A 663 17.78 22.95 -2.51
CA VAL A 663 17.48 24.28 -2.01
C VAL A 663 16.02 24.30 -1.57
N GLU A 664 15.75 24.53 -0.29
CA GLU A 664 14.42 24.50 0.29
C GLU A 664 14.10 25.79 1.06
N ALA A 665 12.87 26.28 0.97
CA ALA A 665 12.45 27.49 1.65
C ALA A 665 12.40 27.29 3.17
N VAL A 666 13.03 28.17 3.94
CA VAL A 666 12.97 28.15 5.41
C VAL A 666 11.60 28.64 5.88
N GLY A 667 10.91 27.81 6.67
CA GLY A 667 9.56 28.10 7.16
C GLY A 667 8.44 27.89 6.12
N ASN A 668 8.76 27.24 5.00
CA ASN A 668 7.80 26.83 3.98
C ASN A 668 8.10 25.40 3.53
N ILE A 669 7.30 24.84 2.61
CA ILE A 669 7.33 23.42 2.22
C ILE A 669 7.88 23.18 0.82
N PHE A 670 8.08 24.23 0.01
CA PHE A 670 8.56 24.09 -1.36
C PHE A 670 10.09 24.06 -1.44
N PHE A 671 10.58 23.35 -2.44
CA PHE A 671 12.01 23.15 -2.68
C PHE A 671 12.27 22.80 -4.16
N ASP A 672 13.56 22.74 -4.51
CA ASP A 672 13.99 22.04 -5.72
C ASP A 672 15.30 21.31 -5.48
N ILE A 673 15.58 20.32 -6.34
CA ILE A 673 16.80 19.50 -6.32
C ILE A 673 17.50 19.68 -7.66
N SER A 674 18.82 19.78 -7.65
CA SER A 674 19.61 19.86 -8.90
C SER A 674 19.28 18.72 -9.86
N ASP A 675 19.16 19.02 -11.17
CA ASP A 675 18.62 18.12 -12.19
C ASP A 675 19.49 16.90 -12.45
N THR A 676 20.79 16.99 -12.22
CA THR A 676 21.77 15.96 -12.59
C THR A 676 22.74 15.72 -11.45
N ASP A 677 23.21 14.49 -11.31
CA ASP A 677 24.31 14.17 -10.40
C ASP A 677 25.57 14.91 -10.80
N PHE A 678 26.28 15.46 -9.81
CA PHE A 678 27.63 16.00 -9.98
C PHE A 678 28.63 15.22 -9.12
N SER A 679 29.92 15.35 -9.44
CA SER A 679 30.97 14.65 -8.71
C SER A 679 31.67 15.58 -7.73
N ILE A 680 31.99 15.07 -6.53
CA ILE A 680 32.91 15.68 -5.60
C ILE A 680 34.16 14.77 -5.59
N THR A 681 35.26 15.25 -6.18
CA THR A 681 36.48 14.46 -6.35
C THR A 681 37.71 15.32 -6.06
N SER A 682 38.64 14.76 -5.29
CA SER A 682 39.95 15.43 -5.12
C SER A 682 40.63 15.51 -6.47
N SER A 683 41.07 16.72 -6.86
CA SER A 683 41.97 16.83 -8.00
C SER A 683 43.28 16.13 -7.64
N THR A 684 43.51 14.94 -8.17
CA THR A 684 44.86 14.38 -8.14
C THR A 684 45.73 15.35 -8.94
N PRO A 685 46.74 16.00 -8.33
CA PRO A 685 47.61 16.87 -9.13
C PRO A 685 48.17 16.01 -10.27
N THR A 686 47.89 16.41 -11.50
CA THR A 686 48.58 15.83 -12.67
C THR A 686 50.05 15.93 -12.36
N PRO A 687 50.79 14.81 -12.31
CA PRO A 687 52.22 14.89 -12.04
C PRO A 687 52.84 15.86 -13.05
N THR A 688 53.38 17.00 -12.52
CA THR A 688 54.15 17.90 -13.35
C THR A 688 55.19 17.05 -14.05
N PRO A 689 55.29 17.07 -15.38
CA PRO A 689 56.26 16.23 -16.05
C PRO A 689 57.64 16.61 -15.46
N THR A 690 58.27 15.69 -14.74
CA THR A 690 59.62 15.82 -14.25
C THR A 690 60.46 16.07 -15.45
N ALA A 691 61.12 17.24 -15.48
CA ALA A 691 62.00 17.61 -16.59
C ALA A 691 62.97 16.44 -16.86
N THR A 692 62.87 15.86 -18.01
CA THR A 692 63.79 14.80 -18.46
C THR A 692 65.18 15.36 -18.39
N PRO A 693 66.12 14.78 -17.62
CA PRO A 693 67.48 15.32 -17.53
C PRO A 693 68.05 15.36 -18.95
N THR A 694 68.46 16.59 -19.37
CA THR A 694 69.15 16.82 -20.64
C THR A 694 70.39 15.92 -20.68
N ALA A 695 70.44 15.02 -21.64
CA ALA A 695 71.58 14.11 -21.82
C ALA A 695 72.84 14.95 -21.99
N THR A 696 73.86 14.79 -21.11
CA THR A 696 75.20 15.33 -21.22
C THR A 696 75.83 14.81 -22.50
N PRO A 697 76.37 15.66 -23.40
CA PRO A 697 76.96 15.19 -24.68
C PRO A 697 78.15 14.24 -24.38
N THR A 698 78.13 13.04 -24.93
CA THR A 698 79.22 12.08 -24.89
C THR A 698 80.36 12.62 -25.77
N PRO A 699 81.62 12.59 -25.30
CA PRO A 699 82.75 13.09 -26.13
C PRO A 699 82.90 12.24 -27.39
N THR A 700 83.05 12.93 -28.55
CA THR A 700 83.25 12.35 -29.86
C THR A 700 84.58 11.61 -29.95
N ALA A 701 84.58 10.32 -30.26
CA ALA A 701 85.81 9.53 -30.51
C ALA A 701 86.44 9.90 -31.80
N THR A 702 87.79 10.12 -31.81
CA THR A 702 88.62 10.41 -32.90
C THR A 702 88.64 9.21 -33.87
N PRO A 703 88.61 9.39 -35.25
CA PRO A 703 88.56 8.29 -36.20
C PRO A 703 89.94 7.64 -36.33
N THR A 704 90.02 6.33 -36.14
CA THR A 704 91.24 5.50 -36.46
C THR A 704 91.16 5.05 -37.94
N ALA A 705 92.29 5.19 -38.69
CA ALA A 705 92.36 4.92 -40.08
C ALA A 705 92.10 3.44 -40.43
N THR A 706 91.37 3.24 -41.52
CA THR A 706 91.03 1.95 -42.14
C THR A 706 92.13 1.40 -42.98
N PRO A 707 92.50 0.12 -42.89
CA PRO A 707 93.34 -0.51 -43.93
C PRO A 707 92.54 -1.01 -45.14
N THR A 708 93.09 -0.79 -46.35
CA THR A 708 92.53 -1.15 -47.63
C THR A 708 92.46 -2.66 -47.86
N ALA A 709 91.35 -3.17 -48.30
CA ALA A 709 91.15 -4.57 -48.67
C ALA A 709 91.40 -4.79 -50.17
N THR A 710 92.14 -5.86 -50.51
CA THR A 710 92.49 -6.36 -51.86
C THR A 710 91.31 -7.17 -52.43
N PRO A 711 91.02 -7.08 -53.76
CA PRO A 711 89.91 -7.81 -54.35
C PRO A 711 90.24 -9.27 -54.67
N THR A 712 89.32 -10.16 -54.49
CA THR A 712 89.41 -11.55 -54.96
C THR A 712 88.24 -11.87 -55.90
N ALA A 713 88.55 -12.57 -56.98
CA ALA A 713 87.77 -12.82 -58.18
C ALA A 713 86.53 -13.74 -57.98
N THR A 714 85.56 -13.49 -58.85
CA THR A 714 84.43 -14.33 -59.23
C THR A 714 84.84 -15.64 -59.87
N PRO A 715 84.05 -16.73 -59.81
CA PRO A 715 83.58 -17.38 -61.04
C PRO A 715 82.08 -17.70 -61.07
N THR A 716 81.55 -17.47 -62.25
CA THR A 716 80.32 -18.02 -62.86
C THR A 716 80.59 -19.49 -63.30
N PRO A 717 79.55 -20.30 -63.63
CA PRO A 717 78.23 -19.97 -64.13
C PRO A 717 77.07 -20.28 -63.26
#